data_83ae6144c17e00b55c76076e8e95dbbd
#
_entry.id   83ae6144c17e00b55c76076e8e95dbbd
#
_cell.length_a   1.000
_cell.length_b   1.000
_cell.length_c   1.000
_cell.angle_alpha   90.00
_cell.angle_beta   90.00
_cell.angle_gamma   90.00
#
_symmetry.space_group_name_H-M   'P 1'
#
loop_
_entity.id
_entity.type
_entity.pdbx_description
1 polymer ?
#
loop_
_entity_poly.entity_id
_entity_poly.type
_entity_poly.pdbx_seq_one_letter_code
_entity_poly.pdbx_strand_id
1 'polypeptide(L)'
;MSKPVYGKQAAPSKMTEKNSGPAWALCIAFILFLGWTPFQVGLFNGMRVEFEKPIYMAALLSGLLLLVCAVLYFKTFRLDGQRDLLTLAAILLPLTYALSLWGAASHYMAMNMLFTQFTYVAVFITSVYLLRQRQLNNVIQLGTLAIAYVIVGFGLLNWLGSWKLAGSLVGWFSDTVVNGKYTEAVMTDSNGLRLTSIFQYANTYAAFLMAFLFVALFALIRSRKWYGQLMHGFMLVPFIVSLLLTLSRGGLVLLPVVLIILLLFLKPVQQILWIINLAIAGVLSLLITNPVTGLGLELNTSFTSTAALHGWSYLLGASASTATLCWVVQHYLAPWLGRKLGSIESRRWSGAWIPVVSVAGVLILAFLFIGTSARNILPANISTRLENINFKQHSVLERFTFYIDAMKVVKDYPVLGTGGGGWASLYEHYQNNPYLSHQVHNFFLQYLIEVGILGFIVFMGFILFIFYKYIRGYLKRDKDDYNNGFFYLIIALSILVHSLLDFNMSYAFMGILVFLALGGMTVVMESRPLRLKWNKLWIRAGYFGLLGIGTGYLLFLSLGYISSSSEAYAAKKLVNVSQSYDEIKAPLVKALKTRPNHPESAAYLSMLDQQVFTQTQNEQFLDESYAVLTRALEGEPYNKDLLSQLAKYYDLKGQSEESYRVYLDNADKFMWDINWYDHLISRASLLGLQAYAKQDEAGKQKYFNSALASYKHVTDGIEHLKTLPPEQLQGREFFVTSTIALNAGRIQSLTGDGEAAGATVKQGFINGYEDLTDTSTLWTTDWYNGVISRSQELGAAALKRALDAYALGQTDLGDQETVNKERYFKTGLDAYAHAAADEEWFSTLPAEDQQGRGSMITSVMLLNAGKIQYLSKQWQAAAATLQQGLNEDYNDAVNRETARWYLAVQQRTQSAQDQAVYDKLIAADPEEAVKINEVAGMPL
;
A
#
# COMPACT_ATOMS: atom_id res chain seq x y z
N MET A 1 77.46 -0.58 -7.58
CA MET A 1 76.10 -0.50 -8.18
C MET A 1 75.38 -1.83 -7.90
N SER A 2 74.64 -1.87 -6.80
CA SER A 2 73.90 -3.07 -6.34
C SER A 2 72.52 -3.17 -7.02
N LYS A 3 72.25 -4.31 -7.61
CA LYS A 3 70.93 -4.62 -8.21
C LYS A 3 69.87 -4.75 -7.10
N PRO A 4 68.64 -4.27 -7.29
CA PRO A 4 67.56 -4.49 -6.33
C PRO A 4 67.09 -5.94 -6.41
N VAL A 5 67.06 -6.57 -5.27
CA VAL A 5 66.48 -7.91 -5.05
C VAL A 5 64.94 -7.81 -5.13
N TYR A 6 64.34 -8.27 -6.22
CA TYR A 6 62.94 -8.48 -6.32
C TYR A 6 62.54 -9.68 -5.43
N GLY A 7 61.87 -9.41 -4.32
CA GLY A 7 61.29 -10.46 -3.47
C GLY A 7 60.26 -11.26 -4.29
N LYS A 8 60.45 -12.59 -4.38
CA LYS A 8 59.49 -13.53 -4.91
C LYS A 8 58.15 -13.36 -4.20
N GLN A 9 57.18 -12.87 -4.94
CA GLN A 9 55.77 -12.95 -4.48
C GLN A 9 55.46 -14.47 -4.30
N ALA A 10 55.08 -14.82 -3.07
CA ALA A 10 54.60 -16.17 -2.82
C ALA A 10 53.37 -16.40 -3.69
N ALA A 11 53.44 -17.44 -4.52
CA ALA A 11 52.30 -17.95 -5.28
C ALA A 11 51.14 -18.21 -4.32
N PRO A 12 49.92 -17.91 -4.69
CA PRO A 12 48.77 -18.23 -3.84
C PRO A 12 48.76 -19.75 -3.63
N SER A 13 48.85 -20.15 -2.36
CA SER A 13 48.81 -21.58 -1.99
C SER A 13 47.53 -22.17 -2.59
N LYS A 14 47.67 -23.17 -3.45
CA LYS A 14 46.59 -24.08 -3.86
C LYS A 14 46.17 -24.84 -2.61
N MET A 15 45.33 -24.25 -1.76
CA MET A 15 44.60 -25.03 -0.79
C MET A 15 43.50 -25.75 -1.55
N THR A 16 43.81 -26.98 -1.95
CA THR A 16 42.82 -28.05 -2.20
C THR A 16 42.26 -28.44 -0.84
N GLU A 17 41.40 -27.55 -0.23
CA GLU A 17 40.54 -28.01 0.84
C GLU A 17 39.57 -29.04 0.22
N LYS A 18 39.71 -30.33 0.60
CA LYS A 18 38.66 -31.31 0.38
C LYS A 18 37.37 -30.71 0.95
N ASN A 19 36.38 -30.46 0.09
CA ASN A 19 35.07 -30.01 0.53
C ASN A 19 34.58 -30.94 1.63
N SER A 20 34.49 -30.45 2.85
CA SER A 20 33.97 -31.25 3.97
C SER A 20 32.48 -31.44 3.78
N GLY A 21 31.93 -32.62 4.13
CA GLY A 21 30.49 -32.90 4.10
C GLY A 21 29.65 -31.84 4.77
N PRO A 22 30.05 -31.25 5.94
CA PRO A 22 29.34 -30.18 6.59
C PRO A 22 29.22 -28.88 5.76
N ALA A 23 30.22 -28.53 4.95
CA ALA A 23 30.13 -27.35 4.08
C ALA A 23 29.13 -27.53 2.93
N TRP A 24 29.00 -28.76 2.41
CA TRP A 24 27.96 -29.13 1.45
C TRP A 24 26.57 -29.09 2.10
N ALA A 25 26.42 -29.61 3.31
CA ALA A 25 25.17 -29.56 4.06
C ALA A 25 24.71 -28.10 4.28
N LEU A 26 25.63 -27.22 4.71
CA LEU A 26 25.36 -25.80 4.84
C LEU A 26 24.94 -25.16 3.50
N CYS A 27 25.63 -25.53 2.39
CA CYS A 27 25.29 -25.01 1.05
C CYS A 27 23.88 -25.44 0.62
N ILE A 28 23.52 -26.70 0.83
CA ILE A 28 22.17 -27.21 0.51
C ILE A 28 21.12 -26.52 1.38
N ALA A 29 21.36 -26.42 2.70
CA ALA A 29 20.45 -25.71 3.62
C ALA A 29 20.26 -24.23 3.24
N PHE A 30 21.34 -23.58 2.79
CA PHE A 30 21.27 -22.19 2.32
C PHE A 30 20.45 -22.08 1.03
N ILE A 31 20.56 -22.98 0.08
CA ILE A 31 19.74 -23.03 -1.15
C ILE A 31 18.27 -23.29 -0.81
N LEU A 32 17.98 -24.20 0.11
CA LEU A 32 16.62 -24.47 0.57
C LEU A 32 16.00 -23.24 1.26
N PHE A 33 16.77 -22.55 2.07
CA PHE A 33 16.35 -21.26 2.66
C PHE A 33 16.01 -20.23 1.55
N LEU A 34 16.89 -20.06 0.55
CA LEU A 34 16.63 -19.18 -0.59
C LEU A 34 15.40 -19.59 -1.41
N GLY A 35 15.09 -20.90 -1.49
CA GLY A 35 13.93 -21.44 -2.21
C GLY A 35 12.62 -21.30 -1.44
N TRP A 36 12.68 -21.29 -0.10
CA TRP A 36 11.51 -21.13 0.75
C TRP A 36 11.05 -19.67 0.85
N THR A 37 12.00 -18.74 1.01
CA THR A 37 11.73 -17.32 1.27
C THR A 37 10.82 -16.63 0.24
N PRO A 38 10.91 -16.87 -1.08
CA PRO A 38 10.09 -16.16 -2.05
C PRO A 38 8.59 -16.49 -1.92
N PHE A 39 8.24 -17.74 -1.59
CA PHE A 39 6.83 -18.19 -1.52
C PHE A 39 6.10 -17.77 -0.23
N GLN A 40 6.72 -16.95 0.60
CA GLN A 40 6.12 -16.27 1.76
C GLN A 40 5.82 -14.80 1.41
N VAL A 41 5.14 -14.53 0.30
CA VAL A 41 4.91 -13.18 -0.25
C VAL A 41 6.24 -12.40 -0.42
N GLY A 42 7.30 -13.10 -0.85
CA GLY A 42 8.64 -12.51 -0.93
C GLY A 42 9.16 -11.96 0.41
N LEU A 43 8.66 -12.45 1.54
CA LEU A 43 8.92 -11.90 2.89
C LEU A 43 8.58 -10.40 2.96
N PHE A 44 7.38 -10.02 2.57
CA PHE A 44 6.94 -8.64 2.65
C PHE A 44 6.87 -8.16 4.10
N ASN A 45 7.53 -7.05 4.41
CA ASN A 45 7.46 -6.40 5.71
C ASN A 45 6.27 -5.42 5.74
N GLY A 46 5.07 -5.99 5.85
CA GLY A 46 3.81 -5.25 5.95
C GLY A 46 3.36 -5.03 7.39
N MET A 47 2.32 -4.21 7.55
CA MET A 47 1.79 -3.82 8.88
C MET A 47 0.73 -4.80 9.42
N ARG A 48 0.62 -6.01 8.88
CA ARG A 48 -0.41 -6.97 9.23
C ARG A 48 0.20 -8.25 9.81
N VAL A 49 -0.52 -8.88 10.72
CA VAL A 49 -0.11 -10.12 11.40
C VAL A 49 0.22 -11.26 10.44
N GLU A 50 -0.38 -11.28 9.24
CA GLU A 50 -0.14 -12.31 8.24
C GLU A 50 1.30 -12.32 7.71
N PHE A 51 1.98 -11.16 7.72
CA PHE A 51 3.34 -11.01 7.18
C PHE A 51 4.45 -11.24 8.21
N GLU A 52 4.13 -11.26 9.49
CA GLU A 52 5.13 -11.28 10.57
C GLU A 52 5.86 -12.61 10.71
N LYS A 53 5.10 -13.68 10.86
CA LYS A 53 5.66 -15.03 11.12
C LYS A 53 6.74 -15.43 10.12
N PRO A 54 6.57 -15.24 8.80
CA PRO A 54 7.62 -15.53 7.83
C PRO A 54 8.91 -14.72 8.04
N ILE A 55 8.82 -13.46 8.49
CA ILE A 55 10.00 -12.63 8.79
C ILE A 55 10.78 -13.20 9.97
N TYR A 56 10.09 -13.56 11.05
CA TYR A 56 10.73 -14.15 12.23
C TYR A 56 11.31 -15.55 11.94
N MET A 57 10.63 -16.34 11.10
CA MET A 57 11.16 -17.61 10.62
C MET A 57 12.41 -17.42 9.74
N ALA A 58 12.43 -16.41 8.88
CA ALA A 58 13.61 -16.09 8.07
C ALA A 58 14.80 -15.67 8.94
N ALA A 59 14.55 -14.88 9.99
CA ALA A 59 15.58 -14.50 10.96
C ALA A 59 16.10 -15.73 11.75
N LEU A 60 15.20 -16.61 12.19
CA LEU A 60 15.56 -17.86 12.86
C LEU A 60 16.43 -18.75 11.97
N LEU A 61 15.97 -19.03 10.74
CA LEU A 61 16.67 -19.92 9.80
C LEU A 61 18.01 -19.32 9.36
N SER A 62 18.06 -18.04 9.00
CA SER A 62 19.31 -17.38 8.62
C SER A 62 20.30 -17.28 9.78
N GLY A 63 19.82 -17.07 11.00
CA GLY A 63 20.64 -17.09 12.22
C GLY A 63 21.22 -18.47 12.52
N LEU A 64 20.45 -19.55 12.34
CA LEU A 64 20.96 -20.92 12.45
C LEU A 64 22.04 -21.20 11.38
N LEU A 65 21.82 -20.79 10.14
CA LEU A 65 22.82 -20.91 9.07
C LEU A 65 24.10 -20.14 9.41
N LEU A 66 23.97 -18.93 9.98
CA LEU A 66 25.11 -18.12 10.44
C LEU A 66 25.89 -18.83 11.56
N LEU A 67 25.20 -19.40 12.57
CA LEU A 67 25.87 -20.14 13.66
C LEU A 67 26.62 -21.37 13.15
N VAL A 68 26.00 -22.15 12.28
CA VAL A 68 26.66 -23.32 11.64
C VAL A 68 27.86 -22.85 10.83
N CYS A 69 27.72 -21.78 10.04
CA CYS A 69 28.79 -21.17 9.28
C CYS A 69 29.93 -20.71 10.22
N ALA A 70 29.60 -20.06 11.32
CA ALA A 70 30.55 -19.59 12.31
C ALA A 70 31.40 -20.76 12.90
N VAL A 71 30.71 -21.84 13.28
CA VAL A 71 31.42 -23.06 13.81
C VAL A 71 32.33 -23.69 12.76
N LEU A 72 31.84 -23.86 11.52
CA LEU A 72 32.60 -24.50 10.45
C LEU A 72 33.86 -23.72 10.07
N TYR A 73 33.74 -22.38 10.01
CA TYR A 73 34.82 -21.52 9.55
C TYR A 73 35.64 -20.88 10.68
N PHE A 74 35.38 -21.20 11.94
CA PHE A 74 36.07 -20.63 13.11
C PHE A 74 37.61 -20.68 13.00
N LYS A 75 38.16 -21.85 12.52
CA LYS A 75 39.61 -22.03 12.39
C LYS A 75 40.22 -21.18 11.25
N THR A 76 39.45 -20.93 10.20
CA THR A 76 39.91 -20.21 9.01
C THR A 76 39.57 -18.71 9.05
N PHE A 77 38.77 -18.30 10.03
CA PHE A 77 38.43 -16.90 10.24
C PHE A 77 39.66 -16.10 10.72
N ARG A 78 39.96 -15.04 10.02
CA ARG A 78 41.03 -14.10 10.36
C ARG A 78 40.60 -12.69 10.06
N LEU A 79 40.69 -11.81 11.04
CA LEU A 79 40.49 -10.36 10.85
C LEU A 79 41.79 -9.71 10.36
N ASP A 80 42.40 -10.23 9.33
CA ASP A 80 43.68 -9.79 8.79
C ASP A 80 43.58 -9.05 7.44
N GLY A 81 42.41 -9.04 6.85
CA GLY A 81 42.16 -8.41 5.58
C GLY A 81 40.90 -7.53 5.52
N GLN A 82 40.83 -6.68 4.51
CA GLN A 82 39.68 -5.80 4.29
C GLN A 82 38.36 -6.56 4.10
N ARG A 83 38.42 -7.77 3.53
CA ARG A 83 37.26 -8.65 3.32
C ARG A 83 36.66 -9.09 4.65
N ASP A 84 37.51 -9.46 5.60
CA ASP A 84 37.06 -9.91 6.91
C ASP A 84 36.57 -8.73 7.77
N LEU A 85 37.14 -7.53 7.57
CA LEU A 85 36.66 -6.30 8.20
C LEU A 85 35.23 -5.94 7.74
N LEU A 86 34.86 -6.24 6.48
CA LEU A 86 33.49 -6.03 6.00
C LEU A 86 32.47 -6.93 6.70
N THR A 87 32.83 -8.14 7.11
CA THR A 87 31.92 -8.99 7.90
C THR A 87 31.67 -8.43 9.29
N LEU A 88 32.66 -7.75 9.87
CA LEU A 88 32.48 -7.01 11.11
C LEU A 88 31.67 -5.73 10.90
N ALA A 89 31.97 -4.97 9.85
CA ALA A 89 31.24 -3.74 9.51
C ALA A 89 29.76 -4.00 9.20
N ALA A 90 29.41 -5.15 8.63
CA ALA A 90 28.02 -5.52 8.37
C ALA A 90 27.17 -5.54 9.65
N ILE A 91 27.75 -5.84 10.82
CA ILE A 91 27.03 -5.83 12.11
C ILE A 91 26.55 -4.42 12.47
N LEU A 92 27.18 -3.38 11.95
CA LEU A 92 26.73 -2.01 12.18
C LEU A 92 25.33 -1.75 11.57
N LEU A 93 24.91 -2.47 10.52
CA LEU A 93 23.62 -2.28 9.88
C LEU A 93 22.44 -2.59 10.82
N PRO A 94 22.30 -3.80 11.41
CA PRO A 94 21.27 -4.03 12.41
C PRO A 94 21.47 -3.19 13.68
N LEU A 95 22.70 -2.80 14.01
CA LEU A 95 22.95 -1.93 15.15
C LEU A 95 22.37 -0.52 14.96
N THR A 96 22.40 0.05 13.73
CA THR A 96 21.75 1.33 13.44
C THR A 96 20.23 1.25 13.62
N TYR A 97 19.60 0.14 13.23
CA TYR A 97 18.19 -0.11 13.49
C TYR A 97 17.88 -0.36 14.98
N ALA A 98 18.76 -1.03 15.69
CA ALA A 98 18.62 -1.20 17.15
C ALA A 98 18.72 0.16 17.90
N LEU A 99 19.60 1.06 17.46
CA LEU A 99 19.71 2.40 18.01
C LEU A 99 18.47 3.26 17.66
N SER A 100 17.89 3.09 16.46
CA SER A 100 16.70 3.85 16.08
C SER A 100 15.42 3.42 16.82
N LEU A 101 15.44 2.29 17.57
CA LEU A 101 14.34 1.90 18.46
C LEU A 101 14.09 2.94 19.56
N TRP A 102 15.08 3.72 19.97
CA TRP A 102 14.93 4.74 21.04
C TRP A 102 13.97 5.87 20.67
N GLY A 103 13.83 6.19 19.38
CA GLY A 103 12.91 7.21 18.86
C GLY A 103 11.89 6.63 17.88
N ALA A 104 11.60 5.34 17.96
CA ALA A 104 10.74 4.68 16.99
C ALA A 104 9.30 5.18 17.08
N ALA A 105 8.74 5.58 15.95
CA ALA A 105 7.34 5.95 15.80
C ALA A 105 6.38 4.74 15.99
N SER A 106 6.88 3.54 15.73
CA SER A 106 6.24 2.25 16.00
C SER A 106 7.29 1.24 16.43
N HIS A 107 7.23 0.78 17.68
CA HIS A 107 8.11 -0.29 18.14
C HIS A 107 7.86 -1.62 17.43
N TYR A 108 6.61 -1.90 17.09
CA TYR A 108 6.21 -3.09 16.34
C TYR A 108 6.90 -3.17 14.98
N MET A 109 6.80 -2.10 14.18
CA MET A 109 7.42 -2.05 12.86
C MET A 109 8.95 -2.02 12.94
N ALA A 110 9.49 -1.28 13.90
CA ALA A 110 10.93 -1.16 14.10
C ALA A 110 11.58 -2.51 14.48
N MET A 111 10.91 -3.33 15.30
CA MET A 111 11.37 -4.69 15.63
C MET A 111 11.32 -5.61 14.41
N ASN A 112 10.27 -5.56 13.59
CA ASN A 112 10.16 -6.34 12.35
C ASN A 112 11.31 -6.00 11.39
N MET A 113 11.65 -4.71 11.27
CA MET A 113 12.77 -4.28 10.44
C MET A 113 14.13 -4.72 11.03
N LEU A 114 14.30 -4.71 12.36
CA LEU A 114 15.51 -5.22 13.01
C LEU A 114 15.74 -6.70 12.68
N PHE A 115 14.71 -7.56 12.72
CA PHE A 115 14.81 -8.96 12.28
C PHE A 115 15.16 -9.08 10.80
N THR A 116 14.59 -8.22 9.96
CA THR A 116 14.91 -8.16 8.53
C THR A 116 16.39 -7.81 8.30
N GLN A 117 16.90 -6.78 8.97
CA GLN A 117 18.32 -6.37 8.87
C GLN A 117 19.28 -7.43 9.41
N PHE A 118 18.89 -8.11 10.48
CA PHE A 118 19.66 -9.26 10.96
C PHE A 118 19.74 -10.38 9.92
N THR A 119 18.61 -10.70 9.28
CA THR A 119 18.58 -11.69 8.19
C THR A 119 19.52 -11.32 7.04
N TYR A 120 19.56 -10.03 6.64
CA TYR A 120 20.47 -9.54 5.60
C TYR A 120 21.94 -9.76 5.99
N VAL A 121 22.30 -9.40 7.21
CA VAL A 121 23.69 -9.56 7.69
C VAL A 121 24.06 -11.04 7.86
N ALA A 122 23.17 -11.87 8.35
CA ALA A 122 23.39 -13.30 8.46
C ALA A 122 23.65 -13.93 7.07
N VAL A 123 22.85 -13.56 6.06
CA VAL A 123 23.03 -13.97 4.67
C VAL A 123 24.36 -13.45 4.11
N PHE A 124 24.69 -12.18 4.33
CA PHE A 124 25.95 -11.60 3.85
C PHE A 124 27.17 -12.32 4.42
N ILE A 125 27.24 -12.50 5.75
CA ILE A 125 28.39 -13.14 6.41
C ILE A 125 28.49 -14.60 5.95
N THR A 126 27.40 -15.35 5.93
CA THR A 126 27.37 -16.74 5.45
C THR A 126 27.85 -16.81 4.00
N SER A 127 27.39 -15.90 3.14
CA SER A 127 27.80 -15.83 1.73
C SER A 127 29.28 -15.55 1.58
N VAL A 128 29.86 -14.61 2.35
CA VAL A 128 31.30 -14.29 2.29
C VAL A 128 32.17 -15.52 2.57
N TYR A 129 31.75 -16.41 3.49
CA TYR A 129 32.52 -17.61 3.79
C TYR A 129 32.25 -18.75 2.82
N LEU A 130 30.99 -19.03 2.51
CA LEU A 130 30.56 -20.17 1.71
C LEU A 130 31.01 -20.03 0.25
N LEU A 131 30.94 -18.81 -0.31
CA LEU A 131 31.27 -18.52 -1.71
C LEU A 131 32.78 -18.45 -1.98
N ARG A 132 33.66 -18.52 -0.96
CA ARG A 132 35.11 -18.63 -1.15
C ARG A 132 35.50 -19.95 -1.85
N GLN A 133 34.69 -20.98 -1.67
CA GLN A 133 34.92 -22.29 -2.32
C GLN A 133 34.27 -22.31 -3.70
N ARG A 134 35.06 -22.40 -4.77
CA ARG A 134 34.57 -22.32 -6.16
C ARG A 134 33.43 -23.26 -6.51
N GLN A 135 33.46 -24.50 -5.96
CA GLN A 135 32.42 -25.48 -6.25
C GLN A 135 31.09 -25.09 -5.59
N LEU A 136 31.11 -24.68 -4.32
CA LEU A 136 29.92 -24.24 -3.61
C LEU A 136 29.36 -22.95 -4.21
N ASN A 137 30.24 -22.01 -4.61
CA ASN A 137 29.83 -20.81 -5.31
C ASN A 137 29.08 -21.13 -6.61
N ASN A 138 29.59 -22.03 -7.43
CA ASN A 138 28.92 -22.45 -8.67
C ASN A 138 27.54 -23.08 -8.38
N VAL A 139 27.44 -23.90 -7.35
CA VAL A 139 26.17 -24.55 -6.97
C VAL A 139 25.16 -23.50 -6.45
N ILE A 140 25.61 -22.53 -5.65
CA ILE A 140 24.73 -21.44 -5.18
C ILE A 140 24.26 -20.56 -6.34
N GLN A 141 25.14 -20.21 -7.30
CA GLN A 141 24.74 -19.46 -8.50
C GLN A 141 23.66 -20.22 -9.31
N LEU A 142 23.90 -21.52 -9.55
CA LEU A 142 22.94 -22.36 -10.25
C LEU A 142 21.64 -22.53 -9.48
N GLY A 143 21.71 -22.74 -8.16
CA GLY A 143 20.54 -22.86 -7.30
C GLY A 143 19.70 -21.55 -7.28
N THR A 144 20.36 -20.41 -7.14
CA THR A 144 19.69 -19.10 -7.17
C THR A 144 19.01 -18.85 -8.52
N LEU A 145 19.68 -19.20 -9.63
CA LEU A 145 19.08 -19.07 -10.97
C LEU A 145 17.93 -20.07 -11.18
N ALA A 146 18.05 -21.29 -10.69
CA ALA A 146 16.97 -22.28 -10.76
C ALA A 146 15.73 -21.84 -9.98
N ILE A 147 15.91 -21.25 -8.79
CA ILE A 147 14.82 -20.66 -8.01
C ILE A 147 14.14 -19.54 -8.82
N ALA A 148 14.91 -18.69 -9.49
CA ALA A 148 14.34 -17.65 -10.35
C ALA A 148 13.51 -18.24 -11.51
N TYR A 149 13.95 -19.31 -12.13
CA TYR A 149 13.18 -19.99 -13.17
C TYR A 149 11.87 -20.57 -12.64
N VAL A 150 11.91 -21.16 -11.44
CA VAL A 150 10.69 -21.65 -10.77
C VAL A 150 9.72 -20.52 -10.47
N ILE A 151 10.19 -19.37 -9.98
CA ILE A 151 9.34 -18.19 -9.70
C ILE A 151 8.65 -17.67 -10.97
N VAL A 152 9.37 -17.62 -12.08
CA VAL A 152 8.81 -17.21 -13.38
C VAL A 152 7.79 -18.21 -13.87
N GLY A 153 8.13 -19.50 -13.83
CA GLY A 153 7.19 -20.57 -14.18
C GLY A 153 5.94 -20.57 -13.31
N PHE A 154 6.09 -20.35 -12.01
CA PHE A 154 4.99 -20.21 -11.06
C PHE A 154 4.06 -19.04 -11.42
N GLY A 155 4.60 -17.88 -11.74
CA GLY A 155 3.81 -16.74 -12.20
C GLY A 155 3.01 -17.06 -13.47
N LEU A 156 3.64 -17.68 -14.46
CA LEU A 156 3.00 -18.06 -15.73
C LEU A 156 1.97 -19.19 -15.57
N LEU A 157 2.16 -20.13 -14.63
CA LEU A 157 1.12 -21.11 -14.26
C LEU A 157 -0.15 -20.42 -13.76
N ASN A 158 -0.01 -19.38 -12.91
CA ASN A 158 -1.16 -18.62 -12.44
C ASN A 158 -1.77 -17.77 -13.56
N TRP A 159 -0.96 -17.15 -14.44
CA TRP A 159 -1.44 -16.35 -15.57
C TRP A 159 -2.27 -17.16 -16.56
N LEU A 160 -1.83 -18.37 -16.87
CA LEU A 160 -2.48 -19.28 -17.82
C LEU A 160 -3.50 -20.24 -17.15
N GLY A 161 -4.10 -19.83 -16.04
CA GLY A 161 -5.22 -20.51 -15.40
C GLY A 161 -4.89 -21.80 -14.63
N SER A 162 -3.62 -22.21 -14.58
CA SER A 162 -3.18 -23.42 -13.84
C SER A 162 -2.96 -23.14 -12.34
N TRP A 163 -3.79 -22.27 -11.75
CA TRP A 163 -3.62 -21.79 -10.37
C TRP A 163 -3.78 -22.89 -9.31
N LYS A 164 -4.63 -23.93 -9.56
CA LYS A 164 -4.74 -25.09 -8.65
C LYS A 164 -3.43 -25.87 -8.56
N LEU A 165 -2.77 -26.09 -9.72
CA LEU A 165 -1.45 -26.74 -9.74
C LEU A 165 -0.42 -25.87 -9.03
N ALA A 166 -0.37 -24.57 -9.33
CA ALA A 166 0.54 -23.64 -8.68
C ALA A 166 0.34 -23.63 -7.14
N GLY A 167 -0.91 -23.56 -6.68
CA GLY A 167 -1.24 -23.60 -5.26
C GLY A 167 -0.85 -24.93 -4.59
N SER A 168 -1.06 -26.07 -5.24
CA SER A 168 -0.69 -27.39 -4.69
C SER A 168 0.83 -27.56 -4.51
N LEU A 169 1.63 -26.92 -5.38
CA LEU A 169 3.09 -27.00 -5.28
C LEU A 169 3.66 -26.30 -4.04
N VAL A 170 2.97 -25.29 -3.52
CA VAL A 170 3.49 -24.45 -2.42
C VAL A 170 2.60 -24.43 -1.18
N GLY A 171 1.35 -24.89 -1.26
CA GLY A 171 0.37 -24.82 -0.19
C GLY A 171 0.70 -25.65 1.06
N TRP A 172 1.64 -26.58 0.98
CA TRP A 172 2.10 -27.35 2.12
C TRP A 172 3.11 -26.62 3.03
N PHE A 173 3.66 -25.46 2.57
CA PHE A 173 4.62 -24.66 3.34
C PHE A 173 4.37 -23.15 3.27
N SER A 174 3.35 -22.69 2.55
CA SER A 174 2.99 -21.28 2.43
C SER A 174 1.54 -21.05 2.85
N ASP A 175 1.34 -20.22 3.87
CA ASP A 175 0.02 -19.82 4.35
C ASP A 175 -0.70 -18.87 3.37
N THR A 176 -0.04 -18.46 2.29
CA THR A 176 -0.59 -17.56 1.25
C THR A 176 -1.57 -18.28 0.31
N VAL A 177 -1.62 -19.61 0.36
CA VAL A 177 -2.55 -20.40 -0.43
C VAL A 177 -3.90 -20.50 0.27
N VAL A 178 -4.91 -19.90 -0.31
CA VAL A 178 -6.30 -19.92 0.17
C VAL A 178 -7.17 -20.63 -0.87
N ASN A 179 -7.96 -21.62 -0.47
CA ASN A 179 -8.82 -22.43 -1.36
C ASN A 179 -8.08 -23.01 -2.57
N GLY A 180 -6.83 -23.43 -2.36
CA GLY A 180 -5.97 -24.02 -3.39
C GLY A 180 -5.39 -23.03 -4.41
N LYS A 181 -5.56 -21.72 -4.21
CA LYS A 181 -5.00 -20.67 -5.04
C LYS A 181 -4.01 -19.82 -4.23
N TYR A 182 -2.83 -19.57 -4.78
CA TYR A 182 -1.93 -18.55 -4.24
C TYR A 182 -2.55 -17.17 -4.46
N THR A 183 -2.79 -16.43 -3.38
CA THR A 183 -3.49 -15.16 -3.44
C THR A 183 -2.68 -14.13 -4.23
N GLU A 184 -3.37 -13.35 -5.05
CA GLU A 184 -2.80 -12.21 -5.80
C GLU A 184 -1.54 -12.51 -6.63
N ALA A 185 -1.30 -13.76 -7.04
CA ALA A 185 -0.24 -14.06 -8.01
C ALA A 185 -0.51 -13.44 -9.39
N VAL A 186 -1.78 -13.17 -9.66
CA VAL A 186 -2.30 -12.33 -10.75
C VAL A 186 -3.34 -11.42 -10.11
N MET A 187 -3.21 -10.11 -10.27
CA MET A 187 -4.12 -9.13 -9.65
C MET A 187 -4.63 -8.12 -10.68
N THR A 188 -5.83 -7.62 -10.46
CA THR A 188 -6.43 -6.52 -11.22
C THR A 188 -6.32 -5.23 -10.41
N ASP A 189 -5.82 -4.18 -11.03
CA ASP A 189 -5.84 -2.83 -10.48
C ASP A 189 -6.41 -1.85 -11.54
N SER A 190 -6.36 -0.54 -11.28
CA SER A 190 -6.79 0.50 -12.22
C SER A 190 -6.12 0.43 -13.59
N ASN A 191 -5.10 -0.39 -13.76
CA ASN A 191 -4.32 -0.56 -14.99
C ASN A 191 -4.64 -1.87 -15.72
N GLY A 192 -5.59 -2.65 -15.21
CA GLY A 192 -5.99 -3.95 -15.72
C GLY A 192 -5.32 -5.12 -15.00
N LEU A 193 -5.40 -6.29 -15.64
CA LEU A 193 -4.82 -7.53 -15.11
C LEU A 193 -3.29 -7.50 -15.19
N ARG A 194 -2.61 -7.77 -14.08
CA ARG A 194 -1.15 -7.71 -13.93
C ARG A 194 -0.59 -9.00 -13.34
N LEU A 195 0.55 -9.41 -13.86
CA LEU A 195 1.29 -10.54 -13.32
C LEU A 195 2.19 -10.08 -12.16
N THR A 196 2.01 -10.65 -10.98
CA THR A 196 2.70 -10.31 -9.73
C THR A 196 3.49 -11.48 -9.15
N SER A 197 3.16 -12.71 -9.58
CA SER A 197 3.78 -13.96 -9.11
C SER A 197 3.77 -14.06 -7.59
N ILE A 198 4.92 -14.34 -6.98
CA ILE A 198 5.08 -14.53 -5.54
C ILE A 198 5.01 -13.23 -4.72
N PHE A 199 5.15 -12.06 -5.35
CA PHE A 199 5.29 -10.78 -4.65
C PHE A 199 3.96 -10.08 -4.36
N GLN A 200 2.87 -10.44 -5.02
CA GLN A 200 1.60 -9.72 -4.95
C GLN A 200 1.74 -8.22 -5.31
N TYR A 201 2.85 -7.85 -5.94
CA TYR A 201 3.16 -6.48 -6.36
C TYR A 201 4.00 -6.48 -7.65
N ALA A 202 3.42 -5.95 -8.70
CA ALA A 202 3.96 -6.04 -10.05
C ALA A 202 5.31 -5.33 -10.25
N ASN A 203 5.56 -4.20 -9.56
CA ASN A 203 6.82 -3.46 -9.74
C ASN A 203 8.02 -4.19 -9.11
N THR A 204 7.85 -4.81 -7.94
CA THR A 204 8.90 -5.63 -7.34
C THR A 204 9.18 -6.87 -8.19
N TYR A 205 8.12 -7.48 -8.74
CA TYR A 205 8.30 -8.59 -9.68
C TYR A 205 9.07 -8.15 -10.94
N ALA A 206 8.78 -6.96 -11.48
CA ALA A 206 9.54 -6.40 -12.62
C ALA A 206 11.02 -6.18 -12.29
N ALA A 207 11.35 -5.68 -11.08
CA ALA A 207 12.74 -5.54 -10.62
C ALA A 207 13.47 -6.89 -10.55
N PHE A 208 12.79 -7.92 -10.03
CA PHE A 208 13.29 -9.29 -9.99
C PHE A 208 13.51 -9.86 -11.41
N LEU A 209 12.52 -9.72 -12.29
CA LEU A 209 12.60 -10.19 -13.68
C LEU A 209 13.74 -9.52 -14.45
N MET A 210 13.93 -8.22 -14.29
CA MET A 210 15.02 -7.47 -14.89
C MET A 210 16.38 -8.02 -14.45
N ALA A 211 16.58 -8.24 -13.15
CA ALA A 211 17.83 -8.78 -12.62
C ALA A 211 18.13 -10.17 -13.18
N PHE A 212 17.16 -11.08 -13.16
CA PHE A 212 17.38 -12.46 -13.57
C PHE A 212 17.32 -12.69 -15.08
N LEU A 213 16.70 -11.80 -15.86
CA LEU A 213 16.85 -11.75 -17.32
C LEU A 213 18.34 -11.57 -17.71
N PHE A 214 19.03 -10.60 -17.07
CA PHE A 214 20.45 -10.36 -17.33
C PHE A 214 21.34 -11.46 -16.77
N VAL A 215 20.97 -12.07 -15.65
CA VAL A 215 21.65 -13.26 -15.13
C VAL A 215 21.50 -14.44 -16.09
N ALA A 216 20.33 -14.68 -16.67
CA ALA A 216 20.09 -15.74 -17.66
C ALA A 216 20.88 -15.50 -18.94
N LEU A 217 20.94 -14.26 -19.44
CA LEU A 217 21.81 -13.88 -20.56
C LEU A 217 23.28 -14.13 -20.27
N PHE A 218 23.74 -13.78 -19.08
CA PHE A 218 25.11 -14.04 -18.67
C PHE A 218 25.40 -15.55 -18.58
N ALA A 219 24.49 -16.34 -18.00
CA ALA A 219 24.61 -17.78 -17.90
C ALA A 219 24.61 -18.45 -19.29
N LEU A 220 23.77 -17.97 -20.22
CA LEU A 220 23.70 -18.45 -21.60
C LEU A 220 25.06 -18.33 -22.29
N ILE A 221 25.70 -17.16 -22.27
CA ILE A 221 26.97 -16.92 -22.96
C ILE A 221 28.12 -17.69 -22.29
N ARG A 222 28.04 -17.88 -20.97
CA ARG A 222 29.07 -18.59 -20.22
C ARG A 222 28.96 -20.13 -20.32
N SER A 223 27.77 -20.62 -20.65
CA SER A 223 27.56 -22.08 -20.74
C SER A 223 28.32 -22.68 -21.90
N ARG A 224 29.18 -23.67 -21.57
CA ARG A 224 29.93 -24.47 -22.55
C ARG A 224 29.14 -25.66 -23.05
N LYS A 225 28.13 -26.10 -22.32
CA LYS A 225 27.34 -27.31 -22.61
C LYS A 225 26.07 -26.88 -23.36
N TRP A 226 25.75 -27.59 -24.43
CA TRP A 226 24.62 -27.30 -25.30
C TRP A 226 23.27 -27.25 -24.54
N TYR A 227 23.05 -28.16 -23.62
CA TYR A 227 21.82 -28.21 -22.82
C TYR A 227 21.68 -27.00 -21.88
N GLY A 228 22.79 -26.48 -21.35
CA GLY A 228 22.76 -25.23 -20.58
C GLY A 228 22.42 -24.03 -21.45
N GLN A 229 22.97 -23.96 -22.68
CA GLN A 229 22.63 -22.90 -23.64
C GLN A 229 21.15 -22.95 -24.02
N LEU A 230 20.61 -24.16 -24.29
CA LEU A 230 19.19 -24.32 -24.59
C LEU A 230 18.31 -23.92 -23.40
N MET A 231 18.62 -24.36 -22.16
CA MET A 231 17.85 -24.03 -20.96
C MET A 231 17.83 -22.54 -20.67
N HIS A 232 19.00 -21.89 -20.72
CA HIS A 232 19.06 -20.46 -20.45
C HIS A 232 18.41 -19.64 -21.57
N GLY A 233 18.59 -20.05 -22.85
CA GLY A 233 17.92 -19.44 -24.01
C GLY A 233 16.39 -19.58 -23.95
N PHE A 234 15.89 -20.76 -23.53
CA PHE A 234 14.47 -21.03 -23.35
C PHE A 234 13.82 -20.08 -22.36
N MET A 235 14.49 -19.79 -21.25
CA MET A 235 13.94 -18.95 -20.18
C MET A 235 13.90 -17.45 -20.51
N LEU A 236 14.58 -16.99 -21.56
CA LEU A 236 14.56 -15.55 -21.92
C LEU A 236 13.15 -15.06 -22.30
N VAL A 237 12.38 -15.86 -23.05
CA VAL A 237 10.99 -15.52 -23.42
C VAL A 237 10.08 -15.46 -22.18
N PRO A 238 10.04 -16.45 -21.29
CA PRO A 238 9.32 -16.38 -20.01
C PRO A 238 9.63 -15.12 -19.20
N PHE A 239 10.91 -14.72 -19.11
CA PHE A 239 11.28 -13.48 -18.41
C PHE A 239 10.72 -12.23 -19.08
N ILE A 240 10.88 -12.10 -20.41
CA ILE A 240 10.44 -10.91 -21.14
C ILE A 240 8.92 -10.82 -21.15
N VAL A 241 8.21 -11.90 -21.45
CA VAL A 241 6.74 -11.94 -21.44
C VAL A 241 6.23 -11.61 -20.03
N SER A 242 6.78 -12.23 -18.98
CA SER A 242 6.40 -11.90 -17.61
C SER A 242 6.65 -10.44 -17.27
N LEU A 243 7.76 -9.85 -17.72
CA LEU A 243 8.06 -8.43 -17.50
C LEU A 243 7.02 -7.52 -18.18
N LEU A 244 6.62 -7.83 -19.41
CA LEU A 244 5.57 -7.09 -20.11
C LEU A 244 4.21 -7.21 -19.40
N LEU A 245 3.87 -8.40 -18.94
CA LEU A 245 2.63 -8.68 -18.19
C LEU A 245 2.57 -8.02 -16.80
N THR A 246 3.71 -7.57 -16.25
CA THR A 246 3.69 -6.75 -15.02
C THR A 246 3.10 -5.37 -15.24
N LEU A 247 3.06 -4.86 -16.46
CA LEU A 247 2.68 -3.49 -16.81
C LEU A 247 3.47 -2.42 -16.02
N SER A 248 4.69 -2.75 -15.55
CA SER A 248 5.53 -1.86 -14.76
C SER A 248 6.30 -0.88 -15.64
N ARG A 249 5.92 0.40 -15.61
CA ARG A 249 6.65 1.48 -16.31
C ARG A 249 8.08 1.61 -15.81
N GLY A 250 8.29 1.53 -14.49
CA GLY A 250 9.62 1.58 -13.89
C GLY A 250 10.53 0.47 -14.40
N GLY A 251 10.01 -0.77 -14.49
CA GLY A 251 10.75 -1.90 -15.03
C GLY A 251 11.15 -1.70 -16.50
N LEU A 252 10.24 -1.20 -17.33
CA LEU A 252 10.51 -0.95 -18.76
C LEU A 252 11.52 0.18 -18.99
N VAL A 253 11.45 1.27 -18.21
CA VAL A 253 12.38 2.41 -18.32
C VAL A 253 13.78 2.06 -17.80
N LEU A 254 13.88 1.32 -16.70
CA LEU A 254 15.17 0.99 -16.10
C LEU A 254 15.87 -0.19 -16.78
N LEU A 255 15.15 -1.06 -17.48
CA LEU A 255 15.74 -2.20 -18.20
C LEU A 255 16.89 -1.78 -19.15
N PRO A 256 16.70 -0.82 -20.08
CA PRO A 256 17.78 -0.37 -20.95
C PRO A 256 18.90 0.37 -20.19
N VAL A 257 18.59 1.10 -19.14
CA VAL A 257 19.59 1.81 -18.32
C VAL A 257 20.55 0.79 -17.66
N VAL A 258 19.99 -0.22 -17.00
CA VAL A 258 20.78 -1.29 -16.36
C VAL A 258 21.55 -2.09 -17.42
N LEU A 259 20.94 -2.40 -18.57
CA LEU A 259 21.63 -3.07 -19.70
C LEU A 259 22.89 -2.29 -20.11
N ILE A 260 22.77 -0.98 -20.37
CA ILE A 260 23.90 -0.15 -20.81
C ILE A 260 25.01 -0.14 -19.76
N ILE A 261 24.66 -0.01 -18.47
CA ILE A 261 25.65 -0.05 -17.37
C ILE A 261 26.35 -1.41 -17.35
N LEU A 262 25.62 -2.52 -17.45
CA LEU A 262 26.21 -3.86 -17.43
C LEU A 262 27.09 -4.13 -18.67
N LEU A 263 26.75 -3.61 -19.85
CA LEU A 263 27.56 -3.74 -21.05
C LEU A 263 28.96 -3.17 -20.87
N LEU A 264 29.16 -2.11 -20.07
CA LEU A 264 30.49 -1.53 -19.79
C LEU A 264 31.46 -2.53 -19.12
N PHE A 265 30.93 -3.54 -18.47
CA PHE A 265 31.71 -4.60 -17.79
C PHE A 265 32.01 -5.79 -18.70
N LEU A 266 31.45 -5.87 -19.91
CA LEU A 266 31.62 -6.99 -20.84
C LEU A 266 32.67 -6.70 -21.89
N LYS A 267 33.28 -7.74 -22.45
CA LYS A 267 34.16 -7.64 -23.64
C LYS A 267 33.28 -7.39 -24.88
N PRO A 268 33.80 -6.75 -25.96
CA PRO A 268 33.01 -6.43 -27.14
C PRO A 268 32.23 -7.60 -27.75
N VAL A 269 32.87 -8.76 -27.83
CA VAL A 269 32.17 -9.98 -28.32
C VAL A 269 30.99 -10.36 -27.43
N GLN A 270 31.16 -10.28 -26.12
CA GLN A 270 30.08 -10.58 -25.16
C GLN A 270 28.95 -9.55 -25.24
N GLN A 271 29.30 -8.27 -25.44
CA GLN A 271 28.31 -7.20 -25.63
C GLN A 271 27.42 -7.45 -26.86
N ILE A 272 28.04 -7.81 -27.99
CA ILE A 272 27.31 -8.14 -29.23
C ILE A 272 26.40 -9.35 -29.00
N LEU A 273 26.95 -10.40 -28.38
CA LEU A 273 26.16 -11.60 -28.08
C LEU A 273 24.97 -11.32 -27.14
N TRP A 274 25.14 -10.44 -26.14
CA TRP A 274 24.02 -10.01 -25.27
C TRP A 274 22.92 -9.32 -26.09
N ILE A 275 23.28 -8.37 -26.92
CA ILE A 275 22.33 -7.61 -27.74
C ILE A 275 21.61 -8.55 -28.72
N ILE A 276 22.33 -9.45 -29.42
CA ILE A 276 21.73 -10.37 -30.38
C ILE A 276 20.75 -11.34 -29.69
N ASN A 277 21.16 -11.98 -28.59
CA ASN A 277 20.31 -12.94 -27.90
C ASN A 277 19.10 -12.24 -27.26
N LEU A 278 19.28 -11.03 -26.72
CA LEU A 278 18.17 -10.22 -26.19
C LEU A 278 17.20 -9.76 -27.31
N ALA A 279 17.72 -9.39 -28.48
CA ALA A 279 16.91 -9.03 -29.64
C ALA A 279 16.08 -10.21 -30.15
N ILE A 280 16.69 -11.40 -30.27
CA ILE A 280 15.99 -12.65 -30.66
C ILE A 280 14.84 -12.93 -29.69
N ALA A 281 15.16 -12.95 -28.40
CA ALA A 281 14.17 -13.21 -27.35
C ALA A 281 13.09 -12.12 -27.32
N GLY A 282 13.47 -10.86 -27.48
CA GLY A 282 12.55 -9.71 -27.53
C GLY A 282 11.55 -9.79 -28.68
N VAL A 283 12.03 -10.05 -29.90
CA VAL A 283 11.16 -10.20 -31.09
C VAL A 283 10.17 -11.33 -30.92
N LEU A 284 10.64 -12.53 -30.52
CA LEU A 284 9.76 -13.68 -30.33
C LEU A 284 8.78 -13.49 -29.17
N SER A 285 9.18 -12.79 -28.12
CA SER A 285 8.28 -12.43 -27.03
C SER A 285 7.19 -11.46 -27.49
N LEU A 286 7.54 -10.44 -28.27
CA LEU A 286 6.56 -9.46 -28.79
C LEU A 286 5.53 -10.11 -29.71
N LEU A 287 5.94 -11.10 -30.54
CA LEU A 287 5.02 -11.83 -31.43
C LEU A 287 3.93 -12.60 -30.64
N ILE A 288 4.24 -13.11 -29.45
CA ILE A 288 3.28 -13.88 -28.65
C ILE A 288 2.58 -13.08 -27.56
N THR A 289 3.00 -11.85 -27.30
CA THR A 289 2.49 -11.06 -26.17
C THR A 289 0.99 -10.79 -26.31
N ASN A 290 0.49 -10.45 -27.53
CA ASN A 290 -0.93 -10.24 -27.76
C ASN A 290 -1.79 -11.47 -27.43
N PRO A 291 -1.55 -12.66 -28.04
CA PRO A 291 -2.35 -13.84 -27.75
C PRO A 291 -2.20 -14.29 -26.27
N VAL A 292 -0.99 -14.23 -25.69
CA VAL A 292 -0.78 -14.63 -24.28
C VAL A 292 -1.49 -13.67 -23.30
N THR A 293 -1.55 -12.38 -23.62
CA THR A 293 -2.30 -11.41 -22.81
C THR A 293 -3.80 -11.68 -22.90
N GLY A 294 -4.36 -11.84 -24.11
CA GLY A 294 -5.79 -12.11 -24.31
C GLY A 294 -6.24 -13.42 -23.64
N LEU A 295 -5.48 -14.50 -23.84
CA LEU A 295 -5.76 -15.78 -23.20
C LEU A 295 -5.62 -15.71 -21.68
N GLY A 296 -4.70 -14.94 -21.14
CA GLY A 296 -4.57 -14.73 -19.69
C GLY A 296 -5.77 -13.98 -19.12
N LEU A 297 -6.29 -12.96 -19.78
CA LEU A 297 -7.52 -12.25 -19.40
C LEU A 297 -8.72 -13.21 -19.40
N GLU A 298 -8.90 -14.00 -20.46
CA GLU A 298 -9.95 -15.01 -20.55
C GLU A 298 -9.88 -16.02 -19.41
N LEU A 299 -8.68 -16.61 -19.20
CA LEU A 299 -8.47 -17.69 -18.22
C LEU A 299 -8.60 -17.22 -16.76
N ASN A 300 -8.37 -15.94 -16.47
CA ASN A 300 -8.59 -15.40 -15.13
C ASN A 300 -10.05 -14.97 -14.89
N THR A 301 -10.88 -14.92 -15.94
CA THR A 301 -12.34 -14.74 -15.85
C THR A 301 -13.05 -16.09 -15.83
N SER A 302 -12.73 -16.96 -16.79
CA SER A 302 -13.32 -18.29 -16.92
C SER A 302 -12.30 -19.29 -17.44
N PHE A 303 -12.03 -20.37 -16.69
CA PHE A 303 -11.04 -21.37 -17.09
C PHE A 303 -11.58 -22.28 -18.17
N THR A 304 -10.87 -22.37 -19.30
CA THR A 304 -11.05 -23.39 -20.33
C THR A 304 -9.74 -24.09 -20.63
N SER A 305 -9.76 -25.41 -20.72
CA SER A 305 -8.56 -26.23 -21.02
C SER A 305 -7.98 -25.90 -22.41
N THR A 306 -8.81 -25.57 -23.37
CA THR A 306 -8.42 -25.22 -24.73
C THR A 306 -7.64 -23.89 -24.75
N ALA A 307 -8.14 -22.84 -24.07
CA ALA A 307 -7.43 -21.56 -23.99
C ALA A 307 -6.11 -21.70 -23.23
N ALA A 308 -6.09 -22.50 -22.14
CA ALA A 308 -4.85 -22.81 -21.42
C ALA A 308 -3.81 -23.50 -22.30
N LEU A 309 -4.24 -24.52 -23.08
CA LEU A 309 -3.36 -25.23 -24.01
C LEU A 309 -2.79 -24.30 -25.11
N HIS A 310 -3.63 -23.42 -25.66
CA HIS A 310 -3.16 -22.42 -26.63
C HIS A 310 -2.15 -21.47 -26.03
N GLY A 311 -2.41 -20.95 -24.80
CA GLY A 311 -1.49 -20.07 -24.10
C GLY A 311 -0.11 -20.72 -23.86
N TRP A 312 -0.11 -21.96 -23.38
CA TRP A 312 1.10 -22.75 -23.22
C TRP A 312 1.79 -23.06 -24.54
N SER A 313 1.05 -23.33 -25.61
CA SER A 313 1.63 -23.61 -26.95
C SER A 313 2.38 -22.40 -27.51
N TYR A 314 1.80 -21.18 -27.41
CA TYR A 314 2.49 -19.94 -27.77
C TYR A 314 3.77 -19.73 -26.97
N LEU A 315 3.67 -19.86 -25.64
CA LEU A 315 4.80 -19.63 -24.74
C LEU A 315 5.94 -20.64 -24.97
N LEU A 316 5.61 -21.94 -24.98
CA LEU A 316 6.60 -23.01 -25.16
C LEU A 316 7.20 -23.02 -26.56
N GLY A 317 6.39 -22.74 -27.60
CA GLY A 317 6.86 -22.65 -28.99
C GLY A 317 7.85 -21.51 -29.19
N ALA A 318 7.55 -20.30 -28.71
CA ALA A 318 8.45 -19.15 -28.77
C ALA A 318 9.72 -19.39 -27.93
N SER A 319 9.60 -19.99 -26.73
CA SER A 319 10.74 -20.33 -25.88
C SER A 319 11.68 -21.35 -26.53
N ALA A 320 11.13 -22.41 -27.14
CA ALA A 320 11.92 -23.43 -27.83
C ALA A 320 12.62 -22.85 -29.08
N SER A 321 11.91 -22.00 -29.84
CA SER A 321 12.50 -21.28 -30.99
C SER A 321 13.65 -20.37 -30.55
N THR A 322 13.45 -19.59 -29.48
CA THR A 322 14.51 -18.76 -28.90
C THR A 322 15.69 -19.59 -28.42
N ALA A 323 15.44 -20.66 -27.71
CA ALA A 323 16.49 -21.58 -27.26
C ALA A 323 17.36 -22.09 -28.42
N THR A 324 16.70 -22.54 -29.49
CA THR A 324 17.37 -23.04 -30.69
C THR A 324 18.20 -21.95 -31.38
N LEU A 325 17.62 -20.76 -31.60
CA LEU A 325 18.33 -19.64 -32.21
C LEU A 325 19.51 -19.16 -31.37
N CYS A 326 19.32 -19.03 -30.04
CA CYS A 326 20.41 -18.70 -29.13
C CYS A 326 21.53 -19.77 -29.16
N TRP A 327 21.18 -21.05 -29.21
CA TRP A 327 22.16 -22.13 -29.35
C TRP A 327 22.95 -22.01 -30.68
N VAL A 328 22.27 -21.71 -31.81
CA VAL A 328 22.93 -21.48 -33.13
C VAL A 328 23.88 -20.29 -33.03
N VAL A 329 23.45 -19.18 -32.42
CA VAL A 329 24.29 -18.00 -32.15
C VAL A 329 25.54 -18.40 -31.34
N GLN A 330 25.38 -19.14 -30.27
CA GLN A 330 26.50 -19.55 -29.41
C GLN A 330 27.43 -20.53 -30.11
N HIS A 331 26.90 -21.41 -30.96
CA HIS A 331 27.68 -22.47 -31.60
C HIS A 331 28.45 -21.97 -32.83
N TYR A 332 27.85 -21.12 -33.65
CA TYR A 332 28.42 -20.66 -34.94
C TYR A 332 28.91 -19.23 -34.90
N LEU A 333 28.09 -18.30 -34.42
CA LEU A 333 28.38 -16.87 -34.46
C LEU A 333 29.40 -16.45 -33.40
N ALA A 334 29.28 -16.93 -32.16
CA ALA A 334 30.19 -16.56 -31.08
C ALA A 334 31.66 -16.90 -31.37
N PRO A 335 32.04 -18.13 -31.92
CA PRO A 335 33.41 -18.43 -32.28
C PRO A 335 33.87 -17.56 -33.48
N TRP A 336 32.99 -17.27 -34.42
CA TRP A 336 33.32 -16.39 -35.57
C TRP A 336 33.63 -14.96 -35.12
N LEU A 337 32.78 -14.38 -34.26
CA LEU A 337 33.02 -13.06 -33.69
C LEU A 337 34.34 -13.03 -32.88
N GLY A 338 34.58 -14.06 -32.07
CA GLY A 338 35.81 -14.19 -31.27
C GLY A 338 37.07 -14.15 -32.14
N ARG A 339 37.05 -14.81 -33.31
CA ARG A 339 38.17 -14.78 -34.27
C ARG A 339 38.33 -13.40 -34.95
N LYS A 340 37.22 -12.74 -35.32
CA LYS A 340 37.24 -11.47 -36.07
C LYS A 340 37.53 -10.28 -35.17
N LEU A 341 37.00 -10.26 -33.96
CA LEU A 341 37.09 -9.12 -33.05
C LEU A 341 38.15 -9.29 -31.93
N GLY A 342 38.79 -10.45 -31.83
CA GLY A 342 39.78 -10.72 -30.78
C GLY A 342 40.95 -9.74 -30.75
N SER A 343 41.39 -9.23 -31.92
CA SER A 343 42.43 -8.19 -32.02
C SER A 343 41.94 -6.80 -31.57
N ILE A 344 40.64 -6.56 -31.58
CA ILE A 344 40.04 -5.29 -31.17
C ILE A 344 39.83 -5.28 -29.64
N GLU A 345 39.64 -6.43 -29.01
CA GLU A 345 39.46 -6.56 -27.55
C GLU A 345 40.62 -6.00 -26.72
N SER A 346 41.84 -6.00 -27.28
CA SER A 346 43.04 -5.47 -26.62
C SER A 346 43.14 -3.92 -26.62
N ARG A 347 42.30 -3.22 -27.42
CA ARG A 347 42.31 -1.77 -27.48
C ARG A 347 41.64 -1.13 -26.29
N ARG A 348 42.24 -0.06 -25.73
CA ARG A 348 41.85 0.59 -24.46
C ARG A 348 40.36 1.03 -24.37
N TRP A 349 39.74 1.40 -25.48
CA TRP A 349 38.35 1.89 -25.56
C TRP A 349 37.39 0.96 -26.28
N SER A 350 37.82 -0.26 -26.63
CA SER A 350 37.00 -1.19 -27.41
C SER A 350 35.70 -1.57 -26.72
N GLY A 351 35.65 -1.60 -25.39
CA GLY A 351 34.45 -1.93 -24.61
C GLY A 351 33.45 -0.77 -24.48
N ALA A 352 33.76 0.46 -24.96
CA ALA A 352 32.88 1.60 -24.80
C ALA A 352 31.96 1.87 -26.01
N TRP A 353 32.36 1.43 -27.22
CA TRP A 353 31.62 1.74 -28.46
C TRP A 353 30.21 1.16 -28.49
N ILE A 354 30.07 -0.08 -28.11
CA ILE A 354 28.76 -0.76 -28.15
C ILE A 354 27.79 -0.16 -27.10
N PRO A 355 28.17 0.10 -25.86
CA PRO A 355 27.34 0.88 -24.91
C PRO A 355 26.92 2.24 -25.49
N VAL A 356 27.80 3.00 -26.11
CA VAL A 356 27.45 4.31 -26.72
C VAL A 356 26.46 4.15 -27.87
N VAL A 357 26.65 3.19 -28.77
CA VAL A 357 25.71 2.89 -29.85
C VAL A 357 24.38 2.38 -29.28
N SER A 358 24.43 1.62 -28.19
CA SER A 358 23.22 1.13 -27.50
C SER A 358 22.39 2.28 -26.92
N VAL A 359 23.02 3.36 -26.42
CA VAL A 359 22.29 4.57 -26.00
C VAL A 359 21.49 5.15 -27.18
N ALA A 360 22.12 5.31 -28.35
CA ALA A 360 21.41 5.80 -29.55
C ALA A 360 20.26 4.86 -29.94
N GLY A 361 20.50 3.54 -29.92
CA GLY A 361 19.49 2.53 -30.20
C GLY A 361 18.30 2.59 -29.24
N VAL A 362 18.56 2.74 -27.94
CA VAL A 362 17.51 2.91 -26.91
C VAL A 362 16.72 4.20 -27.13
N LEU A 363 17.38 5.31 -27.46
CA LEU A 363 16.69 6.57 -27.75
C LEU A 363 15.79 6.46 -28.99
N ILE A 364 16.25 5.76 -30.03
CA ILE A 364 15.45 5.48 -31.24
C ILE A 364 14.24 4.60 -30.90
N LEU A 365 14.43 3.52 -30.13
CA LEU A 365 13.33 2.65 -29.68
C LEU A 365 12.34 3.40 -28.81
N ALA A 366 12.82 4.21 -27.86
CA ALA A 366 11.97 5.05 -27.05
C ALA A 366 11.15 6.02 -27.91
N PHE A 367 11.77 6.69 -28.88
CA PHE A 367 11.07 7.55 -29.83
C PHE A 367 10.01 6.78 -30.64
N LEU A 368 10.32 5.60 -31.12
CA LEU A 368 9.39 4.78 -31.90
C LEU A 368 8.19 4.33 -31.06
N PHE A 369 8.42 3.78 -29.87
CA PHE A 369 7.37 3.20 -29.05
C PHE A 369 6.62 4.23 -28.18
N ILE A 370 7.23 5.36 -27.82
CA ILE A 370 6.56 6.42 -27.05
C ILE A 370 6.01 7.51 -27.96
N GLY A 371 6.79 7.89 -28.98
CA GLY A 371 6.49 9.05 -29.85
C GLY A 371 5.70 8.74 -31.12
N THR A 372 5.49 7.46 -31.48
CA THR A 372 4.81 7.09 -32.75
C THR A 372 3.75 6.00 -32.53
N SER A 373 2.96 5.73 -33.58
CA SER A 373 1.95 4.64 -33.59
C SER A 373 2.57 3.23 -33.62
N ALA A 374 3.88 3.07 -33.67
CA ALA A 374 4.53 1.75 -33.63
C ALA A 374 4.15 0.95 -32.38
N ARG A 375 3.79 1.63 -31.27
CA ARG A 375 3.28 1.00 -30.05
C ARG A 375 2.00 0.18 -30.23
N ASN A 376 1.21 0.45 -31.30
CA ASN A 376 -0.05 -0.26 -31.59
C ASN A 376 0.15 -1.73 -32.01
N ILE A 377 1.40 -2.15 -32.23
CA ILE A 377 1.77 -3.57 -32.40
C ILE A 377 1.60 -4.35 -31.07
N LEU A 378 1.64 -3.65 -29.95
CA LEU A 378 1.50 -4.22 -28.60
C LEU A 378 0.02 -4.32 -28.18
N PRO A 379 -0.30 -5.21 -27.21
CA PRO A 379 -1.62 -5.22 -26.57
C PRO A 379 -2.02 -3.83 -26.08
N ALA A 380 -3.32 -3.52 -26.14
CA ALA A 380 -3.84 -2.18 -25.82
C ALA A 380 -3.39 -1.71 -24.41
N ASN A 381 -3.41 -2.59 -23.41
CA ASN A 381 -2.97 -2.29 -22.05
C ASN A 381 -1.47 -1.93 -21.97
N ILE A 382 -0.60 -2.57 -22.76
CA ILE A 382 0.84 -2.25 -22.80
C ILE A 382 1.06 -0.97 -23.62
N SER A 383 0.37 -0.83 -24.77
CA SER A 383 0.44 0.36 -25.62
C SER A 383 0.07 1.63 -24.86
N THR A 384 -1.07 1.61 -24.14
CA THR A 384 -1.50 2.70 -23.28
C THR A 384 -0.48 3.01 -22.17
N ARG A 385 0.20 1.98 -21.64
CA ARG A 385 1.26 2.18 -20.62
C ARG A 385 2.47 2.90 -21.17
N LEU A 386 2.89 2.60 -22.40
CA LEU A 386 4.01 3.28 -23.05
C LEU A 386 3.65 4.71 -23.44
N GLU A 387 2.43 4.97 -23.93
CA GLU A 387 1.92 6.30 -24.23
C GLU A 387 1.94 7.21 -23.01
N ASN A 388 1.60 6.63 -21.86
CA ASN A 388 1.53 7.33 -20.58
C ASN A 388 2.88 7.42 -19.84
N ILE A 389 4.03 7.22 -20.49
CA ILE A 389 5.35 7.49 -19.89
C ILE A 389 5.66 8.99 -20.03
N ASN A 390 5.23 9.77 -19.03
CA ASN A 390 5.54 11.20 -18.94
C ASN A 390 5.63 11.64 -17.48
N PHE A 391 6.21 12.82 -17.21
CA PHE A 391 6.40 13.37 -15.87
C PHE A 391 5.11 13.97 -15.25
N LYS A 392 4.05 14.16 -16.04
CA LYS A 392 2.76 14.69 -15.58
C LYS A 392 1.81 13.58 -15.11
N GLN A 393 2.25 12.34 -15.19
CA GLN A 393 1.46 11.21 -14.76
C GLN A 393 1.21 11.24 -13.25
N HIS A 394 -0.03 10.94 -12.86
CA HIS A 394 -0.48 10.84 -11.48
C HIS A 394 0.53 10.11 -10.58
N SER A 395 0.91 8.87 -10.92
CA SER A 395 1.84 8.08 -10.11
C SER A 395 3.28 8.62 -10.03
N VAL A 396 3.67 9.56 -10.87
CA VAL A 396 4.97 10.25 -10.81
C VAL A 396 4.85 11.46 -9.89
N LEU A 397 3.81 12.27 -10.07
CA LEU A 397 3.54 13.45 -9.23
C LEU A 397 3.29 13.04 -7.78
N GLU A 398 2.51 12.00 -7.56
CA GLU A 398 2.26 11.39 -6.26
C GLU A 398 3.56 11.01 -5.53
N ARG A 399 4.51 10.35 -6.23
CA ARG A 399 5.81 10.01 -5.65
C ARG A 399 6.63 11.24 -5.29
N PHE A 400 6.60 12.30 -6.11
CA PHE A 400 7.25 13.56 -5.75
C PHE A 400 6.65 14.16 -4.49
N THR A 401 5.32 14.10 -4.33
CA THR A 401 4.65 14.50 -3.10
C THR A 401 5.17 13.71 -1.91
N PHE A 402 5.22 12.38 -2.01
CA PHE A 402 5.77 11.53 -0.95
C PHE A 402 7.22 11.88 -0.60
N TYR A 403 8.05 12.19 -1.60
CA TYR A 403 9.46 12.56 -1.35
C TYR A 403 9.58 13.90 -0.63
N ILE A 404 8.74 14.88 -0.97
CA ILE A 404 8.72 16.19 -0.29
C ILE A 404 8.28 16.02 1.16
N ASP A 405 7.21 15.27 1.41
CA ASP A 405 6.70 15.02 2.76
C ASP A 405 7.66 14.15 3.58
N ALA A 406 8.29 13.16 2.95
CA ALA A 406 9.34 12.34 3.55
C ALA A 406 10.55 13.17 4.02
N MET A 407 10.91 14.22 3.29
CA MET A 407 12.00 15.12 3.70
C MET A 407 11.65 15.97 4.93
N LYS A 408 10.35 16.22 5.19
CA LYS A 408 9.92 16.85 6.45
C LYS A 408 10.21 15.92 7.62
N VAL A 409 9.91 14.62 7.48
CA VAL A 409 10.25 13.61 8.49
C VAL A 409 11.75 13.56 8.76
N VAL A 410 12.58 13.56 7.71
CA VAL A 410 14.06 13.58 7.87
C VAL A 410 14.54 14.83 8.61
N LYS A 411 13.90 15.98 8.40
CA LYS A 411 14.23 17.23 9.08
C LYS A 411 13.98 17.15 10.60
N ASP A 412 12.88 16.49 10.99
CA ASP A 412 12.50 16.39 12.40
C ASP A 412 13.23 15.25 13.13
N TYR A 413 13.62 14.18 12.41
CA TYR A 413 14.34 13.02 12.95
C TYR A 413 15.71 12.80 12.28
N PRO A 414 16.65 13.78 12.28
CA PRO A 414 17.82 13.74 11.40
C PRO A 414 18.88 12.72 11.79
N VAL A 415 19.05 12.41 13.08
CA VAL A 415 20.25 11.68 13.57
C VAL A 415 20.05 10.18 13.56
N LEU A 416 19.07 9.68 14.32
CA LEU A 416 18.78 8.25 14.48
C LEU A 416 17.56 7.76 13.69
N GLY A 417 16.81 8.68 13.07
CA GLY A 417 15.60 8.36 12.35
C GLY A 417 14.41 8.02 13.25
N THR A 418 13.39 7.47 12.65
CA THR A 418 12.08 7.19 13.24
C THR A 418 11.86 5.71 13.56
N GLY A 419 12.91 4.87 13.46
CA GLY A 419 12.75 3.43 13.50
C GLY A 419 12.25 2.83 12.18
N GLY A 420 12.38 1.51 12.06
CA GLY A 420 11.88 0.79 10.90
C GLY A 420 10.38 0.95 10.74
N GLY A 421 9.91 1.20 9.50
CA GLY A 421 8.50 1.44 9.22
C GLY A 421 7.98 2.81 9.67
N GLY A 422 8.85 3.71 10.11
CA GLY A 422 8.46 5.02 10.64
C GLY A 422 7.65 5.87 9.66
N TRP A 423 7.93 5.79 8.35
CA TRP A 423 7.08 6.45 7.36
C TRP A 423 5.63 5.99 7.45
N ALA A 424 5.39 4.69 7.49
CA ALA A 424 4.03 4.14 7.53
C ALA A 424 3.23 4.58 8.77
N SER A 425 3.92 4.89 9.87
CA SER A 425 3.29 5.40 11.10
C SER A 425 3.11 6.91 11.11
N LEU A 426 3.96 7.66 10.37
CA LEU A 426 4.04 9.12 10.48
C LEU A 426 3.48 9.86 9.26
N TYR A 427 3.26 9.19 8.11
CA TYR A 427 2.93 9.91 6.86
C TYR A 427 1.67 10.78 6.99
N GLU A 428 0.66 10.35 7.77
CA GLU A 428 -0.57 11.11 7.96
C GLU A 428 -0.34 12.44 8.70
N HIS A 429 0.71 12.53 9.52
CA HIS A 429 1.13 13.77 10.17
C HIS A 429 1.85 14.74 9.22
N TYR A 430 2.57 14.22 8.20
CA TYR A 430 3.41 15.02 7.30
C TYR A 430 2.83 15.27 5.92
N GLN A 431 1.75 14.57 5.55
CA GLN A 431 1.16 14.66 4.22
C GLN A 431 0.58 16.06 3.94
N ASN A 432 0.73 16.53 2.70
CA ASN A 432 0.22 17.83 2.28
C ASN A 432 -1.18 17.78 1.64
N ASN A 433 -1.69 16.59 1.39
CA ASN A 433 -3.02 16.31 0.85
C ASN A 433 -3.44 14.89 1.25
N PRO A 434 -4.75 14.55 1.23
CA PRO A 434 -5.23 13.23 1.64
C PRO A 434 -4.81 12.14 0.66
N TYR A 435 -3.76 11.40 1.00
CA TYR A 435 -3.31 10.21 0.28
C TYR A 435 -3.08 9.05 1.25
N LEU A 436 -3.02 7.83 0.73
CA LEU A 436 -2.69 6.61 1.48
C LEU A 436 -1.33 6.10 0.99
N SER A 437 -0.32 6.09 1.87
CA SER A 437 1.02 5.62 1.51
C SER A 437 1.76 4.99 2.69
N HIS A 438 1.87 3.67 2.69
CA HIS A 438 2.68 2.96 3.69
C HIS A 438 4.16 2.85 3.29
N GLN A 439 4.54 3.31 2.10
CA GLN A 439 5.89 3.22 1.54
C GLN A 439 6.25 4.51 0.78
N VAL A 440 7.47 4.99 0.93
CA VAL A 440 7.93 6.22 0.26
C VAL A 440 8.09 6.06 -1.26
N HIS A 441 8.08 4.82 -1.79
CA HIS A 441 8.42 4.50 -3.19
C HIS A 441 9.85 4.91 -3.61
N ASN A 442 10.75 4.99 -2.65
CA ASN A 442 12.19 5.13 -2.82
C ASN A 442 12.87 4.51 -1.61
N PHE A 443 13.49 3.35 -1.80
CA PHE A 443 14.10 2.61 -0.70
C PHE A 443 15.18 3.41 0.04
N PHE A 444 15.99 4.19 -0.67
CA PHE A 444 17.09 4.94 -0.03
C PHE A 444 16.57 6.08 0.85
N LEU A 445 15.51 6.76 0.40
CA LEU A 445 14.85 7.79 1.20
C LEU A 445 14.13 7.16 2.40
N GLN A 446 13.46 6.02 2.21
CA GLN A 446 12.85 5.28 3.30
C GLN A 446 13.90 4.83 4.34
N TYR A 447 15.03 4.29 3.89
CA TYR A 447 16.13 3.93 4.79
C TYR A 447 16.66 5.14 5.58
N LEU A 448 16.77 6.31 4.93
CA LEU A 448 17.18 7.55 5.57
C LEU A 448 16.21 7.99 6.68
N ILE A 449 14.90 7.88 6.44
CA ILE A 449 13.86 8.15 7.45
C ILE A 449 14.00 7.20 8.64
N GLU A 450 14.21 5.91 8.37
CA GLU A 450 14.20 4.87 9.39
C GLU A 450 15.39 4.93 10.35
N VAL A 451 16.59 5.24 9.86
CA VAL A 451 17.84 5.19 10.67
C VAL A 451 18.57 6.53 10.75
N GLY A 452 17.99 7.59 10.19
CA GLY A 452 18.60 8.92 10.14
C GLY A 452 19.88 8.99 9.28
N ILE A 453 20.50 10.16 9.28
CA ILE A 453 21.73 10.44 8.50
C ILE A 453 22.88 9.53 8.93
N LEU A 454 23.02 9.27 10.24
CA LEU A 454 24.11 8.44 10.76
C LEU A 454 24.02 7.01 10.22
N GLY A 455 22.88 6.37 10.34
CA GLY A 455 22.66 5.01 9.83
C GLY A 455 22.73 4.96 8.31
N PHE A 456 22.21 5.96 7.62
CA PHE A 456 22.28 6.06 6.17
C PHE A 456 23.73 6.16 5.65
N ILE A 457 24.60 6.94 6.32
CA ILE A 457 26.02 7.00 5.96
C ILE A 457 26.71 5.63 6.14
N VAL A 458 26.38 4.91 7.23
CA VAL A 458 26.90 3.55 7.46
C VAL A 458 26.45 2.61 6.33
N PHE A 459 25.18 2.61 5.98
CA PHE A 459 24.62 1.77 4.92
C PHE A 459 25.21 2.09 3.54
N MET A 460 25.18 3.36 3.14
CA MET A 460 25.73 3.77 1.85
C MET A 460 27.25 3.58 1.78
N GLY A 461 27.95 3.87 2.86
CA GLY A 461 29.39 3.62 2.95
C GLY A 461 29.74 2.13 2.78
N PHE A 462 28.96 1.24 3.38
CA PHE A 462 29.10 -0.22 3.26
C PHE A 462 28.90 -0.68 1.81
N ILE A 463 27.78 -0.31 1.19
CA ILE A 463 27.45 -0.71 -0.19
C ILE A 463 28.46 -0.12 -1.19
N LEU A 464 28.65 1.21 -1.14
CA LEU A 464 29.54 1.91 -2.09
C LEU A 464 30.98 1.45 -1.97
N PHE A 465 31.44 1.09 -0.78
CA PHE A 465 32.78 0.54 -0.60
C PHE A 465 32.93 -0.82 -1.30
N ILE A 466 31.94 -1.72 -1.22
CA ILE A 466 31.96 -3.02 -1.90
C ILE A 466 31.96 -2.81 -3.41
N PHE A 467 31.07 -1.96 -3.93
CA PHE A 467 31.01 -1.63 -5.35
C PHE A 467 32.34 -1.01 -5.83
N TYR A 468 32.87 0.00 -5.12
CA TYR A 468 34.15 0.61 -5.45
C TYR A 468 35.30 -0.40 -5.52
N LYS A 469 35.41 -1.28 -4.52
CA LYS A 469 36.47 -2.29 -4.47
C LYS A 469 36.32 -3.33 -5.59
N TYR A 470 35.09 -3.75 -5.87
CA TYR A 470 34.78 -4.66 -6.96
C TYR A 470 35.14 -4.04 -8.31
N ILE A 471 34.64 -2.85 -8.62
CA ILE A 471 34.86 -2.16 -9.88
C ILE A 471 36.34 -1.86 -10.07
N ARG A 472 37.03 -1.37 -9.04
CA ARG A 472 38.48 -1.09 -9.11
C ARG A 472 39.29 -2.36 -9.37
N GLY A 473 38.91 -3.46 -8.77
CA GLY A 473 39.54 -4.75 -9.03
C GLY A 473 39.29 -5.23 -10.46
N TYR A 474 38.05 -5.11 -10.92
CA TYR A 474 37.64 -5.46 -12.27
C TYR A 474 38.43 -4.68 -13.34
N LEU A 475 38.70 -3.40 -13.15
CA LEU A 475 39.43 -2.54 -14.08
C LEU A 475 40.93 -2.81 -14.12
N LYS A 476 41.51 -3.42 -13.04
CA LYS A 476 42.96 -3.63 -12.89
C LYS A 476 43.44 -5.02 -13.32
N ARG A 477 42.56 -6.02 -13.30
CA ARG A 477 42.91 -7.42 -13.57
C ARG A 477 42.38 -7.90 -14.90
N ASP A 478 42.89 -9.07 -15.33
CA ASP A 478 42.30 -9.76 -16.47
C ASP A 478 40.83 -10.08 -16.17
N LYS A 479 39.93 -9.67 -17.07
CA LYS A 479 38.47 -9.73 -16.87
C LYS A 479 37.97 -11.15 -16.58
N ASP A 480 38.70 -12.17 -17.00
CA ASP A 480 38.31 -13.59 -16.80
C ASP A 480 38.33 -14.04 -15.34
N ASP A 481 39.21 -13.47 -14.50
CA ASP A 481 39.24 -13.77 -13.06
C ASP A 481 38.02 -13.24 -12.29
N TYR A 482 37.38 -12.17 -12.81
CA TYR A 482 36.22 -11.52 -12.20
C TYR A 482 34.87 -12.01 -12.71
N ASN A 483 34.83 -12.88 -13.71
CA ASN A 483 33.59 -13.43 -14.28
C ASN A 483 32.71 -14.12 -13.27
N ASN A 484 33.29 -14.71 -12.22
CA ASN A 484 32.52 -15.36 -11.13
C ASN A 484 31.78 -14.34 -10.25
N GLY A 485 32.27 -13.12 -10.13
CA GLY A 485 31.63 -12.04 -9.39
C GLY A 485 30.58 -11.27 -10.18
N PHE A 486 30.61 -11.35 -11.51
CA PHE A 486 29.71 -10.59 -12.37
C PHE A 486 28.24 -11.00 -12.22
N PHE A 487 27.98 -12.28 -11.97
CA PHE A 487 26.67 -12.80 -11.58
C PHE A 487 26.05 -11.97 -10.43
N TYR A 488 26.85 -11.73 -9.42
CA TYR A 488 26.44 -11.00 -8.22
C TYR A 488 26.28 -9.50 -8.48
N LEU A 489 27.17 -8.91 -9.29
CA LEU A 489 27.04 -7.51 -9.71
C LEU A 489 25.72 -7.26 -10.44
N ILE A 490 25.32 -8.16 -11.34
CA ILE A 490 24.04 -8.06 -12.07
C ILE A 490 22.87 -7.96 -11.09
N ILE A 491 22.80 -8.87 -10.12
CA ILE A 491 21.72 -8.93 -9.15
C ILE A 491 21.67 -7.65 -8.29
N ALA A 492 22.80 -7.32 -7.64
CA ALA A 492 22.87 -6.17 -6.75
C ALA A 492 22.57 -4.84 -7.49
N LEU A 493 23.18 -4.64 -8.65
CA LEU A 493 23.00 -3.41 -9.43
C LEU A 493 21.55 -3.27 -9.91
N SER A 494 20.98 -4.31 -10.50
CA SER A 494 19.63 -4.27 -11.05
C SER A 494 18.58 -3.97 -9.98
N ILE A 495 18.65 -4.67 -8.85
CA ILE A 495 17.69 -4.48 -7.75
C ILE A 495 17.86 -3.09 -7.11
N LEU A 496 19.09 -2.66 -6.80
CA LEU A 496 19.34 -1.37 -6.16
C LEU A 496 18.97 -0.19 -7.06
N VAL A 497 19.24 -0.28 -8.37
CA VAL A 497 18.85 0.77 -9.34
C VAL A 497 17.32 0.87 -9.41
N HIS A 498 16.60 -0.25 -9.47
CA HIS A 498 15.13 -0.21 -9.47
C HIS A 498 14.57 0.31 -8.15
N SER A 499 15.27 0.08 -7.03
CA SER A 499 14.87 0.55 -5.70
C SER A 499 15.04 2.07 -5.49
N LEU A 500 15.60 2.79 -6.46
CA LEU A 500 15.54 4.26 -6.51
C LEU A 500 14.14 4.78 -6.84
N LEU A 501 13.33 3.97 -7.53
CA LEU A 501 11.99 4.35 -7.99
C LEU A 501 10.86 3.59 -7.29
N ASP A 502 11.21 2.62 -6.41
CA ASP A 502 10.20 1.82 -5.70
C ASP A 502 10.76 1.20 -4.40
N PHE A 503 9.87 0.60 -3.58
CA PHE A 503 10.18 0.00 -2.28
C PHE A 503 10.54 -1.50 -2.36
N ASN A 504 11.26 -1.94 -3.40
CA ASN A 504 11.53 -3.38 -3.61
C ASN A 504 12.17 -4.08 -2.41
N MET A 505 12.99 -3.37 -1.63
CA MET A 505 13.67 -3.91 -0.45
C MET A 505 12.75 -4.11 0.77
N SER A 506 11.49 -3.61 0.73
CA SER A 506 10.46 -3.96 1.70
C SER A 506 10.00 -5.43 1.57
N TYR A 507 10.31 -6.05 0.45
CA TYR A 507 10.29 -7.49 0.27
C TYR A 507 11.65 -8.06 0.69
N ALA A 508 11.73 -8.63 1.88
CA ALA A 508 13.04 -9.04 2.44
C ALA A 508 13.75 -10.08 1.57
N PHE A 509 13.05 -10.86 0.74
CA PHE A 509 13.67 -11.74 -0.25
C PHE A 509 14.54 -10.97 -1.26
N MET A 510 14.11 -9.78 -1.70
CA MET A 510 14.91 -8.93 -2.59
C MET A 510 16.18 -8.46 -1.88
N GLY A 511 16.07 -8.07 -0.61
CA GLY A 511 17.23 -7.74 0.23
C GLY A 511 18.18 -8.92 0.45
N ILE A 512 17.66 -10.11 0.69
CA ILE A 512 18.43 -11.37 0.77
C ILE A 512 19.25 -11.56 -0.50
N LEU A 513 18.67 -11.37 -1.69
CA LEU A 513 19.38 -11.47 -2.96
C LEU A 513 20.47 -10.40 -3.11
N VAL A 514 20.21 -9.17 -2.67
CA VAL A 514 21.20 -8.08 -2.67
C VAL A 514 22.35 -8.41 -1.73
N PHE A 515 22.10 -8.84 -0.50
CA PHE A 515 23.14 -9.14 0.47
C PHE A 515 23.92 -10.42 0.15
N LEU A 516 23.29 -11.44 -0.46
CA LEU A 516 23.97 -12.57 -1.10
C LEU A 516 24.93 -12.07 -2.20
N ALA A 517 24.45 -11.15 -3.04
CA ALA A 517 25.23 -10.61 -4.14
C ALA A 517 26.41 -9.74 -3.64
N LEU A 518 26.20 -8.88 -2.65
CA LEU A 518 27.27 -8.13 -1.99
C LEU A 518 28.32 -9.06 -1.36
N GLY A 519 27.89 -10.17 -0.74
CA GLY A 519 28.80 -11.22 -0.24
C GLY A 519 29.64 -11.84 -1.34
N GLY A 520 29.01 -12.19 -2.48
CA GLY A 520 29.71 -12.75 -3.65
C GLY A 520 30.69 -11.76 -4.28
N MET A 521 30.34 -10.48 -4.38
CA MET A 521 31.26 -9.42 -4.84
C MET A 521 32.44 -9.25 -3.88
N THR A 522 32.19 -9.34 -2.57
CA THR A 522 33.23 -9.25 -1.53
C THR A 522 34.26 -10.39 -1.64
N VAL A 523 33.83 -11.59 -2.02
CA VAL A 523 34.73 -12.75 -2.18
C VAL A 523 35.75 -12.53 -3.29
N VAL A 524 35.38 -11.96 -4.41
CA VAL A 524 36.28 -11.74 -5.57
C VAL A 524 37.08 -10.46 -5.48
N MET A 525 36.74 -9.52 -4.59
CA MET A 525 37.49 -8.27 -4.45
C MET A 525 38.93 -8.47 -3.95
N GLU A 526 39.84 -7.58 -4.36
CA GLU A 526 41.21 -7.53 -3.84
C GLU A 526 41.23 -7.17 -2.35
N SER A 527 41.57 -8.14 -1.51
CA SER A 527 41.70 -7.94 -0.06
C SER A 527 43.15 -7.53 0.27
N ARG A 528 43.33 -6.29 0.76
CA ARG A 528 44.61 -5.87 1.26
C ARG A 528 44.75 -6.28 2.72
N PRO A 529 45.93 -6.73 3.15
CA PRO A 529 46.20 -7.01 4.55
C PRO A 529 46.03 -5.73 5.37
N LEU A 530 45.47 -5.86 6.55
CA LEU A 530 45.37 -4.79 7.51
C LEU A 530 46.76 -4.55 8.17
N ARG A 531 47.10 -3.32 8.46
CA ARG A 531 48.36 -3.00 9.17
C ARG A 531 48.40 -3.55 10.60
N LEU A 532 47.25 -3.70 11.25
CA LEU A 532 47.08 -4.31 12.56
C LEU A 532 46.93 -5.83 12.43
N LYS A 533 47.83 -6.60 13.05
CA LYS A 533 47.80 -8.06 13.11
C LYS A 533 46.76 -8.51 14.15
N TRP A 534 45.50 -8.47 13.78
CA TRP A 534 44.38 -8.88 14.63
C TRP A 534 44.17 -10.41 14.63
N ASN A 535 45.24 -11.20 14.52
CA ASN A 535 45.22 -12.65 14.39
C ASN A 535 45.32 -13.39 15.74
N LYS A 536 45.13 -12.66 16.87
CA LYS A 536 45.18 -13.24 18.20
C LYS A 536 43.88 -14.06 18.47
N LEU A 537 44.06 -15.22 19.15
CA LEU A 537 42.94 -16.11 19.48
C LEU A 537 41.81 -15.38 20.23
N TRP A 538 42.15 -14.51 21.16
CA TRP A 538 41.14 -13.75 21.93
C TRP A 538 40.30 -12.79 21.09
N ILE A 539 40.82 -12.17 20.02
CA ILE A 539 40.07 -11.30 19.12
C ILE A 539 39.09 -12.14 18.30
N ARG A 540 39.56 -13.32 17.82
CA ARG A 540 38.71 -14.27 17.13
C ARG A 540 37.61 -14.79 18.05
N ALA A 541 37.95 -15.21 19.27
CA ALA A 541 36.97 -15.65 20.26
C ALA A 541 35.97 -14.53 20.62
N GLY A 542 36.45 -13.29 20.75
CA GLY A 542 35.58 -12.13 21.01
C GLY A 542 34.58 -11.86 19.87
N TYR A 543 35.03 -11.90 18.61
CA TYR A 543 34.14 -11.75 17.43
C TYR A 543 33.08 -12.87 17.35
N PHE A 544 33.51 -14.12 17.52
CA PHE A 544 32.57 -15.25 17.52
C PHE A 544 31.66 -15.28 18.73
N GLY A 545 32.17 -14.80 19.89
CA GLY A 545 31.36 -14.59 21.08
C GLY A 545 30.25 -13.56 20.85
N LEU A 546 30.61 -12.42 20.25
CA LEU A 546 29.67 -11.37 19.88
C LEU A 546 28.61 -11.87 18.89
N LEU A 547 29.05 -12.55 17.82
CA LEU A 547 28.13 -13.17 16.85
C LEU A 547 27.25 -14.23 17.50
N GLY A 548 27.82 -15.10 18.30
CA GLY A 548 27.11 -16.20 18.96
C GLY A 548 26.06 -15.69 19.96
N ILE A 549 26.43 -14.76 20.80
CA ILE A 549 25.52 -14.17 21.82
C ILE A 549 24.42 -13.35 21.12
N GLY A 550 24.81 -12.46 20.18
CA GLY A 550 23.83 -11.62 19.47
C GLY A 550 22.86 -12.46 18.64
N THR A 551 23.39 -13.46 17.91
CA THR A 551 22.53 -14.37 17.14
C THR A 551 21.67 -15.23 18.06
N GLY A 552 22.21 -15.77 19.16
CA GLY A 552 21.46 -16.58 20.12
C GLY A 552 20.32 -15.81 20.77
N TYR A 553 20.54 -14.55 21.13
CA TYR A 553 19.51 -13.66 21.66
C TYR A 553 18.41 -13.41 20.62
N LEU A 554 18.76 -13.10 19.38
CA LEU A 554 17.79 -12.87 18.30
C LEU A 554 17.03 -14.17 17.92
N LEU A 555 17.65 -15.33 17.99
CA LEU A 555 16.96 -16.61 17.83
C LEU A 555 15.95 -16.86 18.94
N PHE A 556 16.31 -16.56 20.19
CA PHE A 556 15.39 -16.64 21.33
C PHE A 556 14.17 -15.71 21.13
N LEU A 557 14.40 -14.46 20.75
CA LEU A 557 13.33 -13.52 20.44
C LEU A 557 12.48 -14.01 19.23
N SER A 558 13.11 -14.52 18.18
CA SER A 558 12.39 -15.06 17.01
C SER A 558 11.41 -16.15 17.38
N LEU A 559 11.80 -17.09 18.23
CA LEU A 559 10.92 -18.17 18.71
C LEU A 559 9.72 -17.62 19.47
N GLY A 560 9.93 -16.65 20.36
CA GLY A 560 8.85 -15.99 21.07
C GLY A 560 7.90 -15.24 20.13
N TYR A 561 8.45 -14.52 19.15
CA TYR A 561 7.68 -13.77 18.17
C TYR A 561 6.91 -14.65 17.20
N ILE A 562 7.50 -15.79 16.76
CA ILE A 562 6.79 -16.81 15.96
C ILE A 562 5.58 -17.36 16.72
N SER A 563 5.75 -17.65 18.03
CA SER A 563 4.65 -18.13 18.87
C SER A 563 3.57 -17.06 19.01
N SER A 564 3.94 -15.84 19.36
CA SER A 564 3.00 -14.71 19.49
C SER A 564 2.23 -14.42 18.21
N SER A 565 2.93 -14.39 17.07
CA SER A 565 2.31 -14.16 15.75
C SER A 565 1.37 -15.29 15.34
N SER A 566 1.70 -16.54 15.68
CA SER A 566 0.82 -17.68 15.41
C SER A 566 -0.46 -17.63 16.23
N GLU A 567 -0.39 -17.21 17.49
CA GLU A 567 -1.57 -16.99 18.36
C GLU A 567 -2.41 -15.80 17.88
N ALA A 568 -1.78 -14.67 17.55
CA ALA A 568 -2.48 -13.51 16.99
C ALA A 568 -3.23 -13.82 15.68
N TYR A 569 -2.60 -14.59 14.79
CA TYR A 569 -3.24 -15.03 13.55
C TYR A 569 -4.37 -16.03 13.79
N ALA A 570 -4.22 -16.93 14.77
CA ALA A 570 -5.30 -17.83 15.18
C ALA A 570 -6.52 -17.05 15.72
N ALA A 571 -6.29 -16.04 16.56
CA ALA A 571 -7.35 -15.15 17.05
C ALA A 571 -8.07 -14.43 15.89
N LYS A 572 -7.33 -13.86 14.95
CA LYS A 572 -7.90 -13.19 13.78
C LYS A 572 -8.81 -14.10 12.95
N LYS A 573 -8.45 -15.35 12.80
CA LYS A 573 -9.33 -16.35 12.14
C LYS A 573 -10.60 -16.61 12.97
N LEU A 574 -10.48 -16.72 14.30
CA LEU A 574 -11.60 -16.98 15.18
C LEU A 574 -12.59 -15.82 15.23
N VAL A 575 -12.14 -14.57 15.20
CA VAL A 575 -13.03 -13.38 15.14
C VAL A 575 -14.07 -13.47 14.03
N ASN A 576 -13.73 -14.11 12.90
CA ASN A 576 -14.62 -14.23 11.76
C ASN A 576 -15.56 -15.45 11.80
N VAL A 577 -15.33 -16.41 12.71
CA VAL A 577 -16.05 -17.71 12.68
C VAL A 577 -16.62 -18.14 14.04
N SER A 578 -16.09 -17.64 15.17
CA SER A 578 -16.51 -17.97 16.52
C SER A 578 -17.31 -16.80 17.13
N GLN A 579 -18.33 -17.16 17.93
CA GLN A 579 -19.08 -16.23 18.77
C GLN A 579 -18.68 -16.36 20.26
N SER A 580 -17.71 -17.22 20.56
CA SER A 580 -17.25 -17.48 21.93
C SER A 580 -16.17 -16.47 22.32
N TYR A 581 -16.46 -15.66 23.32
CA TYR A 581 -15.50 -14.71 23.91
C TYR A 581 -14.21 -15.39 24.33
N ASP A 582 -14.29 -16.49 25.10
CA ASP A 582 -13.13 -17.17 25.66
C ASP A 582 -12.24 -17.79 24.57
N GLU A 583 -12.85 -18.32 23.51
CA GLU A 583 -12.10 -18.90 22.39
C GLU A 583 -11.28 -17.83 21.64
N ILE A 584 -11.83 -16.62 21.45
CA ILE A 584 -11.14 -15.53 20.77
C ILE A 584 -10.11 -14.88 21.72
N LYS A 585 -10.47 -14.69 22.99
CA LYS A 585 -9.61 -14.05 24.00
C LYS A 585 -8.34 -14.85 24.28
N ALA A 586 -8.45 -16.16 24.45
CA ALA A 586 -7.33 -17.00 24.89
C ALA A 586 -6.06 -16.84 24.02
N PRO A 587 -6.11 -16.93 22.68
CA PRO A 587 -4.92 -16.69 21.86
C PRO A 587 -4.46 -15.23 21.87
N LEU A 588 -5.35 -14.23 22.00
CA LEU A 588 -4.94 -12.81 22.10
C LEU A 588 -4.12 -12.56 23.37
N VAL A 589 -4.56 -13.08 24.51
CA VAL A 589 -3.83 -12.98 25.78
C VAL A 589 -2.46 -13.66 25.69
N LYS A 590 -2.38 -14.85 25.06
CA LYS A 590 -1.08 -15.51 24.84
C LYS A 590 -0.16 -14.70 23.94
N ALA A 591 -0.68 -14.12 22.87
CA ALA A 591 0.09 -13.26 21.96
C ALA A 591 0.65 -12.04 22.72
N LEU A 592 -0.19 -11.35 23.49
CA LEU A 592 0.17 -10.16 24.25
C LEU A 592 1.07 -10.45 25.46
N LYS A 593 1.05 -11.67 26.00
CA LYS A 593 2.00 -12.07 27.06
C LYS A 593 3.45 -11.98 26.58
N THR A 594 3.71 -12.33 25.32
CA THR A 594 5.06 -12.29 24.73
C THR A 594 5.36 -10.92 24.12
N ARG A 595 4.36 -10.28 23.50
CA ARG A 595 4.49 -8.98 22.83
C ARG A 595 3.38 -8.02 23.31
N PRO A 596 3.56 -7.40 24.50
CA PRO A 596 2.53 -6.55 25.10
C PRO A 596 2.10 -5.35 24.26
N ASN A 597 2.98 -4.88 23.38
CA ASN A 597 2.75 -3.72 22.52
C ASN A 597 2.29 -4.13 21.10
N HIS A 598 1.84 -5.39 20.90
CA HIS A 598 1.36 -5.80 19.57
C HIS A 598 0.04 -5.10 19.22
N PRO A 599 0.02 -4.16 18.24
CA PRO A 599 -1.11 -3.25 18.08
C PRO A 599 -2.40 -3.96 17.67
N GLU A 600 -2.35 -4.87 16.69
CA GLU A 600 -3.53 -5.57 16.18
C GLU A 600 -4.15 -6.48 17.26
N SER A 601 -3.33 -7.20 18.03
CA SER A 601 -3.84 -8.03 19.12
C SER A 601 -4.44 -7.20 20.27
N ALA A 602 -3.85 -6.06 20.59
CA ALA A 602 -4.35 -5.15 21.61
C ALA A 602 -5.69 -4.51 21.19
N ALA A 603 -5.79 -4.07 19.94
CA ALA A 603 -7.03 -3.51 19.39
C ALA A 603 -8.17 -4.55 19.39
N TYR A 604 -7.90 -5.79 18.93
CA TYR A 604 -8.91 -6.85 18.93
C TYR A 604 -9.35 -7.23 20.34
N LEU A 605 -8.43 -7.39 21.30
CA LEU A 605 -8.79 -7.73 22.67
C LEU A 605 -9.61 -6.61 23.30
N SER A 606 -9.18 -5.36 23.15
CA SER A 606 -9.93 -4.20 23.64
C SER A 606 -11.33 -4.11 23.04
N MET A 607 -11.46 -4.29 21.73
CA MET A 607 -12.76 -4.29 21.04
C MET A 607 -13.68 -5.39 21.60
N LEU A 608 -13.15 -6.59 21.80
CA LEU A 608 -13.88 -7.73 22.35
C LEU A 608 -14.36 -7.45 23.80
N ASP A 609 -13.47 -6.94 24.65
CA ASP A 609 -13.79 -6.60 26.03
C ASP A 609 -14.86 -5.50 26.13
N GLN A 610 -14.74 -4.44 25.31
CA GLN A 610 -15.74 -3.36 25.21
C GLN A 610 -17.11 -3.86 24.74
N GLN A 611 -17.13 -4.82 23.80
CA GLN A 611 -18.37 -5.44 23.34
C GLN A 611 -19.03 -6.26 24.45
N VAL A 612 -18.25 -7.04 25.20
CA VAL A 612 -18.78 -7.82 26.34
C VAL A 612 -19.26 -6.90 27.45
N PHE A 613 -18.54 -5.81 27.75
CA PHE A 613 -19.03 -4.79 28.70
C PHE A 613 -20.39 -4.23 28.30
N THR A 614 -20.57 -3.90 27.01
CA THR A 614 -21.85 -3.35 26.53
C THR A 614 -23.02 -4.32 26.79
N GLN A 615 -22.77 -5.64 26.74
CA GLN A 615 -23.77 -6.68 26.97
C GLN A 615 -24.00 -6.99 28.46
N THR A 616 -22.93 -6.93 29.28
CA THR A 616 -22.95 -7.45 30.67
C THR A 616 -22.91 -6.36 31.73
N GLN A 617 -22.51 -5.14 31.36
CA GLN A 617 -22.24 -4.00 32.25
C GLN A 617 -21.20 -4.31 33.36
N ASN A 618 -20.32 -5.32 33.12
CA ASN A 618 -19.28 -5.67 34.06
C ASN A 618 -18.01 -4.83 33.79
N GLU A 619 -17.69 -3.92 34.73
CA GLU A 619 -16.58 -2.97 34.60
C GLU A 619 -15.19 -3.64 34.46
N GLN A 620 -15.04 -4.89 34.92
CA GLN A 620 -13.77 -5.62 34.80
C GLN A 620 -13.27 -5.69 33.36
N PHE A 621 -14.19 -5.80 32.36
CA PHE A 621 -13.82 -5.81 30.96
C PHE A 621 -13.32 -4.44 30.47
N LEU A 622 -13.88 -3.35 30.96
CA LEU A 622 -13.35 -2.01 30.67
C LEU A 622 -11.97 -1.80 31.29
N ASP A 623 -11.74 -2.25 32.51
CA ASP A 623 -10.43 -2.13 33.17
C ASP A 623 -9.36 -2.94 32.39
N GLU A 624 -9.68 -4.15 31.93
CA GLU A 624 -8.79 -4.95 31.09
C GLU A 624 -8.53 -4.26 29.75
N SER A 625 -9.56 -3.77 29.06
CA SER A 625 -9.44 -3.01 27.83
C SER A 625 -8.53 -1.80 27.97
N TYR A 626 -8.70 -1.01 29.05
CA TYR A 626 -7.85 0.15 29.32
C TYR A 626 -6.39 -0.21 29.54
N ALA A 627 -6.12 -1.24 30.35
CA ALA A 627 -4.76 -1.69 30.64
C ALA A 627 -4.04 -2.17 29.37
N VAL A 628 -4.74 -2.87 28.49
CA VAL A 628 -4.18 -3.35 27.21
C VAL A 628 -3.91 -2.20 26.24
N LEU A 629 -4.85 -1.25 26.11
CA LEU A 629 -4.71 -0.10 25.21
C LEU A 629 -3.57 0.82 25.63
N THR A 630 -3.51 1.20 26.92
CA THR A 630 -2.47 2.11 27.42
C THR A 630 -1.09 1.53 27.26
N ARG A 631 -0.93 0.22 27.54
CA ARG A 631 0.33 -0.46 27.35
C ARG A 631 0.75 -0.56 25.87
N ALA A 632 -0.19 -0.81 24.97
CA ALA A 632 0.10 -0.86 23.55
C ALA A 632 0.50 0.52 22.99
N LEU A 633 -0.19 1.58 23.45
CA LEU A 633 0.07 2.96 23.04
C LEU A 633 1.44 3.49 23.50
N GLU A 634 2.06 2.93 24.56
CA GLU A 634 3.45 3.25 24.91
C GLU A 634 4.43 2.95 23.75
N GLY A 635 4.17 1.89 22.99
CA GLY A 635 5.00 1.52 21.83
C GLY A 635 4.47 2.01 20.50
N GLU A 636 3.18 2.38 20.42
CA GLU A 636 2.46 2.67 19.17
C GLU A 636 1.69 4.01 19.26
N PRO A 637 2.35 5.13 19.59
CA PRO A 637 1.67 6.41 19.86
C PRO A 637 0.98 7.06 18.65
N TYR A 638 1.24 6.54 17.44
CA TYR A 638 0.63 6.98 16.18
C TYR A 638 -0.38 5.97 15.62
N ASN A 639 -0.73 4.94 16.39
CA ASN A 639 -1.68 3.94 15.91
C ASN A 639 -3.12 4.43 16.08
N LYS A 640 -3.77 4.73 14.97
CA LYS A 640 -5.13 5.28 14.90
C LYS A 640 -6.17 4.35 15.54
N ASP A 641 -6.07 3.05 15.28
CA ASP A 641 -7.04 2.08 15.78
C ASP A 641 -7.00 2.00 17.32
N LEU A 642 -5.80 1.97 17.91
CA LEU A 642 -5.64 1.97 19.36
C LEU A 642 -6.18 3.26 20.00
N LEU A 643 -5.91 4.43 19.41
CA LEU A 643 -6.42 5.71 19.89
C LEU A 643 -7.95 5.77 19.77
N SER A 644 -8.53 5.29 18.68
CA SER A 644 -9.99 5.22 18.50
C SER A 644 -10.64 4.28 19.52
N GLN A 645 -10.02 3.13 19.80
CA GLN A 645 -10.51 2.22 20.83
C GLN A 645 -10.39 2.83 22.24
N LEU A 646 -9.36 3.64 22.52
CA LEU A 646 -9.22 4.36 23.78
C LEU A 646 -10.31 5.43 23.94
N ALA A 647 -10.63 6.17 22.90
CA ALA A 647 -11.74 7.13 22.92
C ALA A 647 -13.08 6.42 23.18
N LYS A 648 -13.31 5.29 22.53
CA LYS A 648 -14.51 4.48 22.73
C LYS A 648 -14.59 3.93 24.16
N TYR A 649 -13.46 3.52 24.77
CA TYR A 649 -13.42 3.15 26.17
C TYR A 649 -13.94 4.28 27.07
N TYR A 650 -13.46 5.52 26.85
CA TYR A 650 -13.91 6.68 27.63
C TYR A 650 -15.40 6.99 27.40
N ASP A 651 -15.90 6.84 26.18
CA ASP A 651 -17.33 7.00 25.88
C ASP A 651 -18.18 5.97 26.65
N LEU A 652 -17.76 4.69 26.68
CA LEU A 652 -18.46 3.63 27.41
C LEU A 652 -18.43 3.84 28.95
N LYS A 653 -17.39 4.50 29.46
CA LYS A 653 -17.26 4.87 30.87
C LYS A 653 -17.99 6.16 31.21
N GLY A 654 -18.65 6.80 30.26
CA GLY A 654 -19.34 8.09 30.47
C GLY A 654 -18.39 9.29 30.62
N GLN A 655 -17.10 9.12 30.29
CA GLN A 655 -16.07 10.16 30.41
C GLN A 655 -15.89 10.90 29.07
N SER A 656 -16.92 11.64 28.66
CA SER A 656 -16.96 12.31 27.35
C SER A 656 -15.84 13.34 27.14
N GLU A 657 -15.39 14.02 28.22
CA GLU A 657 -14.26 14.96 28.17
C GLU A 657 -12.95 14.24 27.80
N GLU A 658 -12.68 13.09 28.40
CA GLU A 658 -11.46 12.31 28.10
C GLU A 658 -11.50 11.73 26.68
N SER A 659 -12.67 11.25 26.22
CA SER A 659 -12.87 10.82 24.85
C SER A 659 -12.57 11.97 23.85
N TYR A 660 -13.12 13.15 24.12
CA TYR A 660 -12.83 14.35 23.32
C TYR A 660 -11.34 14.70 23.29
N ARG A 661 -10.65 14.63 24.45
CA ARG A 661 -9.21 14.88 24.54
C ARG A 661 -8.37 13.93 23.69
N VAL A 662 -8.73 12.65 23.65
CA VAL A 662 -8.03 11.69 22.77
C VAL A 662 -8.03 12.17 21.32
N TYR A 663 -9.18 12.66 20.83
CA TYR A 663 -9.25 13.17 19.43
C TYR A 663 -8.54 14.52 19.26
N LEU A 664 -8.68 15.42 20.24
CA LEU A 664 -8.06 16.75 20.17
C LEU A 664 -6.53 16.69 20.22
N ASP A 665 -5.98 15.97 21.21
CA ASP A 665 -4.54 15.90 21.46
C ASP A 665 -3.78 15.14 20.36
N ASN A 666 -4.50 14.40 19.53
CA ASN A 666 -3.91 13.66 18.40
C ASN A 666 -4.39 14.16 17.02
N ALA A 667 -5.08 15.29 16.95
CA ALA A 667 -5.62 15.80 15.68
C ALA A 667 -4.52 16.14 14.66
N ASP A 668 -3.37 16.62 15.13
CA ASP A 668 -2.19 16.92 14.31
C ASP A 668 -1.55 15.67 13.69
N LYS A 669 -1.77 14.48 14.28
CA LYS A 669 -1.27 13.21 13.74
C LYS A 669 -2.07 12.74 12.52
N PHE A 670 -3.31 13.21 12.36
CA PHE A 670 -4.27 12.75 11.36
C PHE A 670 -4.93 13.90 10.60
N MET A 671 -4.13 14.88 10.18
CA MET A 671 -4.58 16.16 9.63
C MET A 671 -5.55 16.04 8.43
N TRP A 672 -5.45 14.95 7.68
CA TRP A 672 -6.28 14.72 6.49
C TRP A 672 -7.22 13.51 6.65
N ASP A 673 -7.47 13.06 7.88
CA ASP A 673 -8.46 12.03 8.14
C ASP A 673 -9.81 12.67 8.50
N ILE A 674 -10.71 12.72 7.52
CA ILE A 674 -12.02 13.34 7.74
C ILE A 674 -12.84 12.66 8.83
N ASN A 675 -12.71 11.34 9.01
CA ASN A 675 -13.41 10.61 10.07
C ASN A 675 -12.88 11.01 11.46
N TRP A 676 -11.59 11.33 11.56
CA TRP A 676 -11.02 11.84 12.82
C TRP A 676 -11.66 13.18 13.21
N TYR A 677 -11.82 14.08 12.25
CA TYR A 677 -12.45 15.39 12.46
C TYR A 677 -13.95 15.27 12.69
N ASP A 678 -14.64 14.33 12.06
CA ASP A 678 -16.03 14.00 12.36
C ASP A 678 -16.22 13.66 13.84
N HIS A 679 -15.40 12.77 14.37
CA HIS A 679 -15.43 12.38 15.75
C HIS A 679 -15.06 13.52 16.71
N LEU A 680 -14.02 14.30 16.36
CA LEU A 680 -13.58 15.43 17.17
C LEU A 680 -14.67 16.52 17.28
N ILE A 681 -15.24 16.94 16.15
CA ILE A 681 -16.27 17.96 16.09
C ILE A 681 -17.55 17.51 16.78
N SER A 682 -17.94 16.26 16.59
CA SER A 682 -19.13 15.69 17.24
C SER A 682 -19.02 15.68 18.77
N ARG A 683 -17.85 15.27 19.30
CA ARG A 683 -17.63 15.25 20.76
C ARG A 683 -17.53 16.64 21.34
N ALA A 684 -16.84 17.56 20.67
CA ALA A 684 -16.77 18.96 21.08
C ALA A 684 -18.16 19.60 21.07
N SER A 685 -18.97 19.35 20.04
CA SER A 685 -20.36 19.81 19.94
C SER A 685 -21.21 19.27 21.10
N LEU A 686 -21.12 17.97 21.37
CA LEU A 686 -21.86 17.34 22.47
C LEU A 686 -21.53 18.00 23.83
N LEU A 687 -20.25 18.15 24.13
CA LEU A 687 -19.79 18.79 25.38
C LEU A 687 -20.22 20.24 25.46
N GLY A 688 -20.14 20.99 24.36
CA GLY A 688 -20.59 22.37 24.28
C GLY A 688 -22.09 22.51 24.50
N LEU A 689 -22.89 21.59 23.96
CA LEU A 689 -24.34 21.55 24.16
C LEU A 689 -24.72 21.18 25.63
N GLN A 690 -23.98 20.25 26.22
CA GLN A 690 -24.16 19.93 27.65
C GLN A 690 -23.84 21.13 28.54
N ALA A 691 -22.76 21.88 28.24
CA ALA A 691 -22.40 23.11 28.94
C ALA A 691 -23.48 24.21 28.73
N TYR A 692 -23.97 24.36 27.51
CA TYR A 692 -25.07 25.28 27.19
C TYR A 692 -26.33 24.96 27.99
N ALA A 693 -26.74 23.70 28.03
CA ALA A 693 -27.91 23.26 28.82
C ALA A 693 -27.75 23.51 30.33
N LYS A 694 -26.51 23.45 30.83
CA LYS A 694 -26.15 23.72 32.24
C LYS A 694 -25.93 25.21 32.52
N GLN A 695 -26.06 26.08 31.53
CA GLN A 695 -25.74 27.53 31.59
C GLN A 695 -24.28 27.81 31.98
N ASP A 696 -23.36 26.88 31.64
CA ASP A 696 -21.92 27.05 31.78
C ASP A 696 -21.38 27.76 30.54
N GLU A 697 -21.32 29.07 30.58
CA GLU A 697 -20.84 29.87 29.45
C GLU A 697 -19.36 29.65 29.12
N ALA A 698 -18.53 29.38 30.12
CA ALA A 698 -17.11 29.12 29.91
C ALA A 698 -16.89 27.77 29.21
N GLY A 699 -17.56 26.72 29.67
CA GLY A 699 -17.56 25.40 29.05
C GLY A 699 -18.12 25.44 27.62
N LYS A 700 -19.29 26.09 27.46
CA LYS A 700 -19.90 26.28 26.13
C LYS A 700 -18.91 26.93 25.14
N GLN A 701 -18.32 28.06 25.53
CA GLN A 701 -17.40 28.78 24.66
C GLN A 701 -16.14 27.97 24.34
N LYS A 702 -15.57 27.24 25.33
CA LYS A 702 -14.42 26.36 25.15
C LYS A 702 -14.69 25.32 24.04
N TYR A 703 -15.77 24.57 24.17
CA TYR A 703 -16.03 23.45 23.27
C TYR A 703 -16.58 23.88 21.91
N PHE A 704 -17.42 24.93 21.86
CA PHE A 704 -17.90 25.47 20.60
C PHE A 704 -16.74 26.06 19.78
N ASN A 705 -15.83 26.80 20.42
CA ASN A 705 -14.65 27.34 19.73
C ASN A 705 -13.74 26.20 19.20
N SER A 706 -13.58 25.12 19.98
CA SER A 706 -12.81 23.95 19.53
C SER A 706 -13.46 23.25 18.32
N ALA A 707 -14.78 23.06 18.35
CA ALA A 707 -15.51 22.47 17.23
C ALA A 707 -15.40 23.34 15.96
N LEU A 708 -15.61 24.66 16.10
CA LEU A 708 -15.50 25.59 14.97
C LEU A 708 -14.07 25.74 14.45
N ALA A 709 -13.05 25.67 15.31
CA ALA A 709 -11.66 25.66 14.89
C ALA A 709 -11.33 24.39 14.08
N SER A 710 -11.83 23.23 14.52
CA SER A 710 -11.71 21.98 13.79
C SER A 710 -12.47 21.99 12.46
N TYR A 711 -13.66 22.57 12.42
CA TYR A 711 -14.41 22.81 11.18
C TYR A 711 -13.65 23.71 10.23
N LYS A 712 -13.05 24.79 10.75
CA LYS A 712 -12.21 25.70 9.96
C LYS A 712 -11.01 24.96 9.36
N HIS A 713 -10.35 24.04 10.10
CA HIS A 713 -9.27 23.21 9.55
C HIS A 713 -9.77 22.40 8.33
N VAL A 714 -10.96 21.79 8.42
CA VAL A 714 -11.53 21.03 7.31
C VAL A 714 -11.80 21.94 6.10
N THR A 715 -12.40 23.11 6.29
CA THR A 715 -12.69 24.02 5.19
C THR A 715 -11.42 24.63 4.57
N ASP A 716 -10.44 25.01 5.39
CA ASP A 716 -9.14 25.51 4.90
C ASP A 716 -8.41 24.40 4.10
N GLY A 717 -8.50 23.15 4.56
CA GLY A 717 -7.98 21.99 3.83
C GLY A 717 -8.65 21.83 2.46
N ILE A 718 -9.96 21.92 2.38
CA ILE A 718 -10.70 21.84 1.10
C ILE A 718 -10.26 22.96 0.14
N GLU A 719 -10.10 24.18 0.63
CA GLU A 719 -9.60 25.29 -0.19
C GLU A 719 -8.14 25.06 -0.65
N HIS A 720 -7.29 24.50 0.23
CA HIS A 720 -5.93 24.11 -0.15
C HIS A 720 -5.94 23.08 -1.28
N LEU A 721 -6.79 22.05 -1.22
CA LEU A 721 -6.88 21.03 -2.26
C LEU A 721 -7.24 21.60 -3.63
N LYS A 722 -8.04 22.67 -3.69
CA LYS A 722 -8.37 23.36 -4.94
C LYS A 722 -7.16 24.07 -5.58
N THR A 723 -6.12 24.34 -4.81
CA THR A 723 -4.87 24.96 -5.31
C THR A 723 -3.90 23.95 -5.92
N LEU A 724 -4.09 22.65 -5.65
CA LEU A 724 -3.22 21.58 -6.13
C LEU A 724 -3.65 21.10 -7.52
N PRO A 725 -2.70 20.67 -8.39
CA PRO A 725 -3.02 20.04 -9.65
C PRO A 725 -3.87 18.76 -9.42
N PRO A 726 -4.97 18.56 -10.17
CA PRO A 726 -5.81 17.36 -10.02
C PRO A 726 -5.03 16.04 -10.17
N GLU A 727 -4.00 16.04 -11.01
CA GLU A 727 -3.14 14.86 -11.24
C GLU A 727 -2.25 14.52 -10.03
N GLN A 728 -2.13 15.41 -9.05
CA GLN A 728 -1.39 15.18 -7.81
C GLN A 728 -2.26 14.49 -6.76
N LEU A 729 -3.59 14.63 -6.85
CA LEU A 729 -4.52 14.12 -5.85
C LEU A 729 -4.78 12.62 -6.07
N GLN A 730 -4.71 11.83 -4.99
CA GLN A 730 -4.97 10.38 -5.02
C GLN A 730 -6.47 10.04 -5.11
N GLY A 731 -7.35 11.02 -4.96
CA GLY A 731 -8.79 10.84 -4.94
C GLY A 731 -9.32 10.33 -3.59
N ARG A 732 -8.51 10.34 -2.51
CA ARG A 732 -9.03 10.16 -1.16
C ARG A 732 -9.87 11.38 -0.82
N GLU A 733 -11.13 11.12 -0.46
CA GLU A 733 -12.09 12.17 -0.20
C GLU A 733 -11.76 12.93 1.09
N PHE A 734 -11.84 14.27 1.01
CA PHE A 734 -11.75 15.17 2.15
C PHE A 734 -12.75 16.30 1.92
N PHE A 735 -13.85 16.26 2.64
CA PHE A 735 -15.00 17.16 2.43
C PHE A 735 -15.76 17.37 3.73
N VAL A 736 -16.61 18.38 3.79
CA VAL A 736 -17.51 18.58 4.93
C VAL A 736 -18.59 17.50 4.89
N THR A 737 -18.51 16.55 5.83
CA THR A 737 -19.52 15.50 5.96
C THR A 737 -20.83 16.05 6.48
N SER A 738 -21.91 15.28 6.37
CA SER A 738 -23.21 15.66 6.94
C SER A 738 -23.14 15.86 8.45
N THR A 739 -22.38 15.04 9.16
CA THR A 739 -22.17 15.13 10.62
C THR A 739 -21.41 16.40 10.99
N ILE A 740 -20.33 16.73 10.27
CA ILE A 740 -19.58 17.98 10.47
C ILE A 740 -20.48 19.19 10.21
N ALA A 741 -21.21 19.19 9.09
CA ALA A 741 -22.11 20.28 8.72
C ALA A 741 -23.21 20.51 9.76
N LEU A 742 -23.80 19.42 10.27
CA LEU A 742 -24.83 19.50 11.32
C LEU A 742 -24.28 20.13 12.59
N ASN A 743 -23.15 19.60 13.10
CA ASN A 743 -22.60 20.04 14.38
C ASN A 743 -22.08 21.48 14.29
N ALA A 744 -21.35 21.83 13.23
CA ALA A 744 -20.82 23.18 13.03
C ALA A 744 -21.94 24.19 12.78
N GLY A 745 -22.90 23.86 11.92
CA GLY A 745 -24.04 24.74 11.62
C GLY A 745 -24.93 24.97 12.84
N ARG A 746 -25.16 23.94 13.67
CA ARG A 746 -25.89 24.07 14.93
C ARG A 746 -25.17 25.00 15.90
N ILE A 747 -23.84 24.87 16.05
CA ILE A 747 -23.06 25.77 16.90
C ILE A 747 -23.13 27.21 16.37
N GLN A 748 -22.97 27.43 15.06
CA GLN A 748 -23.06 28.75 14.44
C GLN A 748 -24.44 29.40 14.70
N SER A 749 -25.53 28.64 14.55
CA SER A 749 -26.87 29.10 14.85
C SER A 749 -27.03 29.51 16.32
N LEU A 750 -26.53 28.68 17.26
CA LEU A 750 -26.60 28.94 18.70
C LEU A 750 -25.71 30.12 19.15
N THR A 751 -24.68 30.46 18.37
CA THR A 751 -23.80 31.60 18.61
C THR A 751 -24.28 32.88 17.89
N GLY A 752 -25.42 32.84 17.17
CA GLY A 752 -26.05 33.96 16.54
C GLY A 752 -25.65 34.22 15.09
N ASP A 753 -24.86 33.33 14.47
CA ASP A 753 -24.44 33.43 13.06
C ASP A 753 -25.34 32.56 12.16
N GLY A 754 -26.58 33.01 11.95
CA GLY A 754 -27.55 32.24 11.16
C GLY A 754 -27.21 32.11 9.68
N GLU A 755 -26.49 33.09 9.11
CA GLU A 755 -26.04 33.06 7.71
C GLU A 755 -24.97 32.01 7.50
N ALA A 756 -23.94 31.99 8.35
CA ALA A 756 -22.90 30.95 8.32
C ALA A 756 -23.50 29.55 8.59
N ALA A 757 -24.44 29.44 9.53
CA ALA A 757 -25.13 28.18 9.81
C ALA A 757 -25.84 27.64 8.57
N GLY A 758 -26.59 28.46 7.86
CA GLY A 758 -27.28 28.08 6.62
C GLY A 758 -26.31 27.65 5.53
N ALA A 759 -25.18 28.37 5.35
CA ALA A 759 -24.15 28.03 4.38
C ALA A 759 -23.45 26.71 4.73
N THR A 760 -23.13 26.47 5.99
CA THR A 760 -22.47 25.25 6.48
C THR A 760 -23.37 24.03 6.30
N VAL A 761 -24.61 24.10 6.74
CA VAL A 761 -25.59 23.03 6.56
C VAL A 761 -25.76 22.71 5.07
N LYS A 762 -25.83 23.73 4.21
CA LYS A 762 -25.91 23.53 2.76
C LYS A 762 -24.72 22.73 2.18
N GLN A 763 -23.51 22.91 2.69
CA GLN A 763 -22.33 22.13 2.25
C GLN A 763 -22.48 20.64 2.58
N GLY A 764 -22.96 20.30 3.78
CA GLY A 764 -23.26 18.92 4.15
C GLY A 764 -24.26 18.28 3.20
N PHE A 765 -25.24 19.04 2.71
CA PHE A 765 -26.24 18.57 1.73
C PHE A 765 -25.67 18.22 0.37
N ILE A 766 -24.66 18.92 -0.08
CA ILE A 766 -24.07 18.71 -1.41
C ILE A 766 -23.18 17.47 -1.43
N ASN A 767 -22.55 17.12 -0.32
CA ASN A 767 -21.44 16.16 -0.26
C ASN A 767 -21.81 14.73 0.16
N GLY A 768 -23.05 14.40 0.38
CA GLY A 768 -23.41 13.01 0.65
C GLY A 768 -24.52 12.81 1.68
N TYR A 769 -25.72 12.94 1.21
CA TYR A 769 -26.93 12.64 1.98
C TYR A 769 -27.35 11.17 1.95
N GLU A 770 -26.53 10.31 1.40
CA GLU A 770 -26.87 8.88 1.22
C GLU A 770 -26.83 8.09 2.53
N ASP A 771 -26.22 8.61 3.58
CA ASP A 771 -26.08 7.90 4.86
C ASP A 771 -26.79 8.61 6.01
N LEU A 772 -28.09 8.73 5.91
CA LEU A 772 -28.99 9.14 7.01
C LEU A 772 -29.15 8.04 8.08
N THR A 773 -28.34 6.99 8.04
CA THR A 773 -28.49 5.85 8.94
C THR A 773 -27.79 6.02 10.29
N ASP A 774 -27.01 7.07 10.50
CA ASP A 774 -26.44 7.38 11.82
C ASP A 774 -27.48 8.12 12.69
N THR A 775 -28.31 7.34 13.33
CA THR A 775 -29.38 7.81 14.24
C THR A 775 -28.87 8.51 15.48
N SER A 776 -27.59 8.47 15.81
CA SER A 776 -27.03 9.04 17.04
C SER A 776 -26.96 10.57 17.07
N THR A 777 -27.08 11.23 15.91
CA THR A 777 -26.95 12.70 15.75
C THR A 777 -28.26 13.43 15.37
N LEU A 778 -29.37 12.73 15.20
CA LEU A 778 -30.60 13.18 14.51
C LEU A 778 -31.68 13.79 15.42
N TRP A 779 -31.35 14.30 16.58
CA TRP A 779 -32.32 14.73 17.58
C TRP A 779 -32.79 16.19 17.46
N THR A 780 -32.67 16.83 16.35
CA THR A 780 -33.14 18.22 16.23
C THR A 780 -34.20 18.39 15.15
N THR A 781 -35.35 18.83 15.60
CA THR A 781 -36.43 19.32 14.74
C THR A 781 -35.92 20.22 13.62
N ASP A 782 -34.97 21.11 13.94
CA ASP A 782 -34.36 22.04 12.98
C ASP A 782 -33.55 21.34 11.89
N TRP A 783 -32.89 20.22 12.20
CA TRP A 783 -32.20 19.42 11.23
C TRP A 783 -33.17 18.82 10.20
N TYR A 784 -34.22 18.15 10.64
CA TYR A 784 -35.20 17.59 9.73
C TYR A 784 -35.88 18.68 8.91
N ASN A 785 -36.23 19.82 9.53
CA ASN A 785 -36.73 20.97 8.81
C ASN A 785 -35.79 21.44 7.72
N GLY A 786 -34.51 21.59 8.04
CA GLY A 786 -33.47 22.00 7.10
C GLY A 786 -33.34 21.01 5.92
N VAL A 787 -33.24 19.70 6.22
CA VAL A 787 -33.13 18.65 5.20
C VAL A 787 -34.35 18.64 4.28
N ILE A 788 -35.56 18.57 4.83
CA ILE A 788 -36.77 18.45 4.05
C ILE A 788 -36.99 19.71 3.18
N SER A 789 -36.81 20.89 3.77
CA SER A 789 -36.95 22.17 3.05
C SER A 789 -35.94 22.28 1.90
N ARG A 790 -34.70 21.98 2.17
CA ARG A 790 -33.65 22.08 1.14
C ARG A 790 -33.82 21.04 0.03
N SER A 791 -34.19 19.83 0.38
CA SER A 791 -34.48 18.76 -0.59
C SER A 791 -35.66 19.13 -1.49
N GLN A 792 -36.67 19.78 -0.94
CA GLN A 792 -37.81 20.32 -1.69
C GLN A 792 -37.39 21.39 -2.70
N GLU A 793 -36.59 22.37 -2.26
CA GLU A 793 -36.09 23.44 -3.14
C GLU A 793 -35.22 22.91 -4.27
N LEU A 794 -34.23 22.06 -3.95
CA LEU A 794 -33.31 21.47 -4.93
C LEU A 794 -34.02 20.56 -5.91
N GLY A 795 -34.96 19.76 -5.44
CA GLY A 795 -35.76 18.87 -6.26
C GLY A 795 -36.70 19.64 -7.20
N ALA A 796 -37.35 20.68 -6.71
CA ALA A 796 -38.20 21.57 -7.52
C ALA A 796 -37.37 22.32 -8.58
N ALA A 797 -36.16 22.79 -8.23
CA ALA A 797 -35.25 23.43 -9.17
C ALA A 797 -34.75 22.44 -10.23
N ALA A 798 -34.45 21.18 -9.87
CA ALA A 798 -34.07 20.14 -10.81
C ALA A 798 -35.23 19.77 -11.74
N LEU A 799 -36.44 19.65 -11.22
CA LEU A 799 -37.66 19.46 -12.03
C LEU A 799 -37.81 20.56 -13.09
N LYS A 800 -37.65 21.81 -12.68
CA LYS A 800 -37.73 22.94 -13.62
C LYS A 800 -36.65 22.83 -14.71
N ARG A 801 -35.40 22.58 -14.33
CA ARG A 801 -34.31 22.40 -15.32
C ARG A 801 -34.54 21.23 -16.25
N ALA A 802 -35.09 20.13 -15.76
CA ALA A 802 -35.46 18.98 -16.59
C ALA A 802 -36.51 19.37 -17.63
N LEU A 803 -37.58 20.04 -17.20
CA LEU A 803 -38.66 20.50 -18.10
C LEU A 803 -38.15 21.52 -19.15
N ASP A 804 -37.29 22.47 -18.73
CA ASP A 804 -36.67 23.43 -19.65
C ASP A 804 -35.74 22.70 -20.66
N ALA A 805 -34.96 21.71 -20.22
CA ALA A 805 -34.06 20.92 -21.08
C ALA A 805 -34.86 20.11 -22.10
N TYR A 806 -35.94 19.45 -21.69
CA TYR A 806 -36.81 18.71 -22.61
C TYR A 806 -37.48 19.63 -23.62
N ALA A 807 -37.94 20.81 -23.20
CA ALA A 807 -38.52 21.80 -24.09
C ALA A 807 -37.51 22.30 -25.14
N LEU A 808 -36.23 22.32 -24.82
CA LEU A 808 -35.13 22.69 -25.73
C LEU A 808 -34.58 21.49 -26.56
N GLY A 809 -35.14 20.27 -26.43
CA GLY A 809 -34.68 19.08 -27.10
C GLY A 809 -33.37 18.49 -26.56
N GLN A 810 -32.91 18.92 -25.36
CA GLN A 810 -31.68 18.43 -24.66
C GLN A 810 -32.04 17.23 -23.80
N THR A 811 -32.36 16.09 -24.40
CA THR A 811 -32.88 14.90 -23.69
C THR A 811 -31.91 14.36 -22.64
N ASP A 812 -30.60 14.26 -22.93
CA ASP A 812 -29.61 13.75 -21.99
C ASP A 812 -29.52 14.61 -20.72
N LEU A 813 -29.57 15.95 -20.88
CA LEU A 813 -29.61 16.88 -19.74
C LEU A 813 -30.92 16.76 -18.98
N GLY A 814 -32.03 16.60 -19.67
CA GLY A 814 -33.34 16.40 -19.08
C GLY A 814 -33.40 15.12 -18.24
N ASP A 815 -32.82 14.03 -18.73
CA ASP A 815 -32.73 12.75 -18.02
C ASP A 815 -31.86 12.87 -16.77
N GLN A 816 -30.69 13.52 -16.88
CA GLN A 816 -29.80 13.75 -15.73
C GLN A 816 -30.48 14.61 -14.63
N GLU A 817 -31.17 15.66 -15.00
CA GLU A 817 -31.92 16.51 -14.04
C GLU A 817 -33.11 15.77 -13.43
N THR A 818 -33.70 14.86 -14.17
CA THR A 818 -34.77 13.98 -13.63
C THR A 818 -34.22 13.03 -12.55
N VAL A 819 -33.05 12.45 -12.77
CA VAL A 819 -32.36 11.63 -11.75
C VAL A 819 -32.01 12.50 -10.52
N ASN A 820 -31.51 13.71 -10.72
CA ASN A 820 -31.22 14.64 -9.63
C ASN A 820 -32.50 14.97 -8.83
N LYS A 821 -33.61 15.26 -9.50
CA LYS A 821 -34.92 15.51 -8.87
C LYS A 821 -35.33 14.32 -7.98
N GLU A 822 -35.26 13.11 -8.53
CA GLU A 822 -35.67 11.89 -7.79
C GLU A 822 -34.80 11.69 -6.55
N ARG A 823 -33.49 11.88 -6.68
CA ARG A 823 -32.56 11.80 -5.56
C ARG A 823 -32.90 12.80 -4.44
N TYR A 824 -33.11 14.08 -4.78
CA TYR A 824 -33.43 15.11 -3.79
C TYR A 824 -34.79 14.82 -3.13
N PHE A 825 -35.80 14.46 -3.89
CA PHE A 825 -37.13 14.18 -3.35
C PHE A 825 -37.08 12.94 -2.44
N LYS A 826 -36.38 11.89 -2.82
CA LYS A 826 -36.17 10.73 -1.97
C LYS A 826 -35.52 11.11 -0.64
N THR A 827 -34.43 11.90 -0.67
CA THR A 827 -33.73 12.38 0.53
C THR A 827 -34.66 13.14 1.47
N GLY A 828 -35.48 14.05 0.94
CA GLY A 828 -36.44 14.80 1.76
C GLY A 828 -37.54 13.93 2.35
N LEU A 829 -38.06 12.95 1.61
CA LEU A 829 -39.06 12.02 2.12
C LEU A 829 -38.49 11.02 3.12
N ASP A 830 -37.27 10.54 2.91
CA ASP A 830 -36.58 9.68 3.87
C ASP A 830 -36.36 10.41 5.20
N ALA A 831 -35.92 11.69 5.14
CA ALA A 831 -35.79 12.53 6.33
C ALA A 831 -37.16 12.77 7.04
N TYR A 832 -38.21 12.98 6.29
CA TYR A 832 -39.55 13.10 6.85
C TYR A 832 -40.04 11.80 7.52
N ALA A 833 -39.78 10.64 6.89
CA ALA A 833 -40.11 9.34 7.44
C ALA A 833 -39.35 9.07 8.77
N HIS A 834 -38.06 9.45 8.81
CA HIS A 834 -37.29 9.37 10.07
C HIS A 834 -37.83 10.32 11.14
N ALA A 835 -38.16 11.57 10.80
CA ALA A 835 -38.75 12.48 11.75
C ALA A 835 -40.09 11.97 12.31
N ALA A 836 -40.92 11.33 11.48
CA ALA A 836 -42.16 10.71 11.89
C ALA A 836 -41.94 9.48 12.80
N ALA A 837 -40.93 8.65 12.49
CA ALA A 837 -40.55 7.52 13.34
C ALA A 837 -40.03 7.95 14.71
N ASP A 838 -39.23 9.01 14.73
CA ASP A 838 -38.73 9.61 15.96
C ASP A 838 -39.85 10.23 16.80
N GLU A 839 -40.84 10.87 16.19
CA GLU A 839 -42.03 11.38 16.87
C GLU A 839 -42.86 10.23 17.49
N GLU A 840 -43.06 9.14 16.76
CA GLU A 840 -43.74 7.95 17.24
C GLU A 840 -43.00 7.35 18.44
N TRP A 841 -41.66 7.17 18.33
CA TRP A 841 -40.85 6.68 19.43
C TRP A 841 -40.88 7.62 20.66
N PHE A 842 -40.75 8.95 20.42
CA PHE A 842 -40.84 9.92 21.50
C PHE A 842 -42.15 9.86 22.24
N SER A 843 -43.26 9.60 21.56
CA SER A 843 -44.59 9.44 22.16
C SER A 843 -44.68 8.21 23.08
N THR A 844 -43.79 7.24 22.97
CA THR A 844 -43.73 6.04 23.83
C THR A 844 -42.98 6.27 25.14
N LEU A 845 -42.24 7.39 25.27
CA LEU A 845 -41.49 7.69 26.48
C LEU A 845 -42.40 8.04 27.65
N PRO A 846 -41.94 7.84 28.91
CA PRO A 846 -42.68 8.30 30.10
C PRO A 846 -43.00 9.79 30.04
N ALA A 847 -44.16 10.20 30.59
CA ALA A 847 -44.61 11.59 30.54
C ALA A 847 -43.61 12.60 31.16
N GLU A 848 -42.82 12.16 32.10
CA GLU A 848 -41.74 12.96 32.73
C GLU A 848 -40.61 13.26 31.77
N ASP A 849 -40.29 12.36 30.83
CA ASP A 849 -39.26 12.54 29.80
C ASP A 849 -39.74 13.36 28.59
N GLN A 850 -41.07 13.47 28.43
CA GLN A 850 -41.70 14.26 27.40
C GLN A 850 -41.86 15.74 27.79
N GLN A 851 -41.76 16.09 29.07
CA GLN A 851 -42.03 17.46 29.55
C GLN A 851 -41.10 18.50 28.96
N GLY A 852 -41.69 19.53 28.38
CA GLY A 852 -40.99 20.71 27.81
C GLY A 852 -40.47 20.55 26.39
N ARG A 853 -40.77 19.44 25.71
CA ARG A 853 -40.46 19.22 24.30
C ARG A 853 -41.70 19.37 23.44
N GLY A 854 -41.65 20.20 22.42
CA GLY A 854 -42.68 20.29 21.38
C GLY A 854 -42.61 19.07 20.43
N SER A 855 -43.64 18.95 19.56
CA SER A 855 -43.61 17.93 18.48
C SER A 855 -42.36 18.06 17.61
N MET A 856 -41.79 16.95 17.27
CA MET A 856 -40.66 16.89 16.33
C MET A 856 -41.11 17.19 14.90
N ILE A 857 -42.37 16.94 14.58
CA ILE A 857 -42.95 17.25 13.27
C ILE A 857 -43.53 18.65 13.29
N THR A 858 -42.94 19.56 12.51
CA THR A 858 -43.41 20.95 12.38
C THR A 858 -44.33 21.10 11.18
N SER A 859 -45.16 22.18 11.22
CA SER A 859 -45.94 22.57 10.03
C SER A 859 -45.08 22.84 8.78
N VAL A 860 -43.83 23.30 8.95
CA VAL A 860 -42.90 23.51 7.85
C VAL A 860 -42.43 22.15 7.25
N MET A 861 -42.21 21.13 8.09
CA MET A 861 -41.88 19.77 7.57
C MET A 861 -43.05 19.21 6.79
N LEU A 862 -44.27 19.31 7.32
CA LEU A 862 -45.49 18.80 6.67
C LEU A 862 -45.74 19.52 5.34
N LEU A 863 -45.56 20.83 5.28
CA LEU A 863 -45.68 21.60 4.05
C LEU A 863 -44.66 21.13 3.00
N ASN A 864 -43.37 21.04 3.35
CA ASN A 864 -42.34 20.72 2.37
C ASN A 864 -42.39 19.22 1.96
N ALA A 865 -42.67 18.31 2.87
CA ALA A 865 -42.89 16.89 2.53
C ALA A 865 -44.12 16.73 1.62
N GLY A 866 -45.21 17.43 1.93
CA GLY A 866 -46.40 17.45 1.08
C GLY A 866 -46.13 18.02 -0.31
N LYS A 867 -45.33 19.09 -0.43
CA LYS A 867 -44.86 19.61 -1.72
C LYS A 867 -44.04 18.57 -2.49
N ILE A 868 -43.08 17.89 -1.83
CA ILE A 868 -42.29 16.82 -2.47
C ILE A 868 -43.19 15.70 -2.99
N GLN A 869 -44.14 15.24 -2.17
CA GLN A 869 -45.09 14.20 -2.54
C GLN A 869 -45.96 14.64 -3.73
N TYR A 870 -46.40 15.89 -3.75
CA TYR A 870 -47.14 16.48 -4.88
C TYR A 870 -46.33 16.47 -6.18
N LEU A 871 -45.06 16.97 -6.11
CA LEU A 871 -44.14 17.07 -7.26
C LEU A 871 -43.66 15.69 -7.72
N SER A 872 -43.76 14.67 -6.84
CA SER A 872 -43.50 13.26 -7.15
C SER A 872 -44.76 12.50 -7.60
N LYS A 873 -45.87 13.18 -7.80
CA LYS A 873 -47.20 12.60 -8.21
C LYS A 873 -47.78 11.60 -7.21
N GLN A 874 -47.39 11.70 -5.94
CA GLN A 874 -47.91 10.88 -4.83
C GLN A 874 -49.14 11.57 -4.20
N TRP A 875 -50.20 11.71 -4.96
CA TRP A 875 -51.34 12.59 -4.64
C TRP A 875 -51.99 12.28 -3.28
N GLN A 876 -52.20 11.02 -2.99
CA GLN A 876 -52.88 10.56 -1.79
C GLN A 876 -52.05 10.85 -0.53
N ALA A 877 -50.74 10.60 -0.63
CA ALA A 877 -49.79 10.91 0.44
C ALA A 877 -49.69 12.45 0.63
N ALA A 878 -49.61 13.20 -0.45
CA ALA A 878 -49.57 14.67 -0.41
C ALA A 878 -50.79 15.27 0.28
N ALA A 879 -51.98 14.81 -0.07
CA ALA A 879 -53.22 15.26 0.57
C ALA A 879 -53.22 14.97 2.08
N ALA A 880 -52.85 13.74 2.48
CA ALA A 880 -52.83 13.35 3.89
C ALA A 880 -51.79 14.16 4.69
N THR A 881 -50.58 14.34 4.16
CA THR A 881 -49.50 15.11 4.84
C THR A 881 -49.83 16.56 4.95
N LEU A 882 -50.37 17.20 3.90
CA LEU A 882 -50.76 18.59 3.90
C LEU A 882 -51.95 18.86 4.82
N GLN A 883 -52.91 17.94 4.84
CA GLN A 883 -54.08 18.04 5.74
C GLN A 883 -53.67 17.98 7.20
N GLN A 884 -52.70 17.17 7.54
CA GLN A 884 -52.14 17.10 8.90
C GLN A 884 -51.42 18.40 9.30
N GLY A 885 -50.87 19.15 8.33
CA GLY A 885 -50.18 20.44 8.55
C GLY A 885 -51.14 21.66 8.70
N LEU A 886 -52.45 21.49 8.45
CA LEU A 886 -53.43 22.57 8.58
C LEU A 886 -53.77 22.89 10.02
N ASN A 887 -53.90 24.22 10.30
CA ASN A 887 -54.40 24.73 11.59
C ASN A 887 -55.44 25.86 11.37
N GLU A 888 -56.00 26.41 12.43
CA GLU A 888 -57.03 27.43 12.37
C GLU A 888 -56.52 28.87 12.06
N ASP A 889 -55.19 29.10 12.12
CA ASP A 889 -54.61 30.43 11.88
C ASP A 889 -54.21 30.62 10.40
N TYR A 890 -55.13 31.14 9.60
CA TYR A 890 -54.86 31.47 8.18
C TYR A 890 -54.12 32.83 8.01
N ASN A 891 -53.76 33.54 9.10
CA ASN A 891 -52.82 34.64 9.04
C ASN A 891 -51.36 34.15 9.02
N ASP A 892 -51.11 32.92 9.49
CA ASP A 892 -49.80 32.30 9.33
C ASP A 892 -49.50 31.97 7.86
N ALA A 893 -48.36 32.41 7.40
CA ALA A 893 -47.92 32.22 6.01
C ALA A 893 -47.71 30.73 5.65
N VAL A 894 -47.21 29.93 6.59
CA VAL A 894 -46.98 28.47 6.40
C VAL A 894 -48.33 27.74 6.27
N ASN A 895 -49.28 28.06 7.14
CA ASN A 895 -50.62 27.49 7.07
C ASN A 895 -51.38 27.88 5.80
N ARG A 896 -51.29 29.15 5.34
CA ARG A 896 -51.86 29.55 4.04
C ARG A 896 -51.25 28.78 2.88
N GLU A 897 -49.96 28.65 2.89
CA GLU A 897 -49.28 27.89 1.82
C GLU A 897 -49.63 26.39 1.87
N THR A 898 -49.74 25.79 3.06
CA THR A 898 -50.21 24.41 3.26
C THR A 898 -51.62 24.22 2.70
N ALA A 899 -52.56 25.13 3.03
CA ALA A 899 -53.93 25.06 2.52
C ALA A 899 -53.98 25.21 0.99
N ARG A 900 -53.18 26.09 0.42
CA ARG A 900 -53.06 26.27 -1.03
C ARG A 900 -52.65 24.96 -1.72
N TRP A 901 -51.59 24.31 -1.26
CA TRP A 901 -51.10 23.07 -1.83
C TRP A 901 -52.08 21.91 -1.59
N TYR A 902 -52.73 21.86 -0.44
CA TYR A 902 -53.79 20.86 -0.15
C TYR A 902 -54.95 20.96 -1.14
N LEU A 903 -55.49 22.15 -1.35
CA LEU A 903 -56.57 22.40 -2.29
C LEU A 903 -56.13 22.15 -3.76
N ALA A 904 -54.90 22.49 -4.09
CA ALA A 904 -54.35 22.19 -5.40
C ALA A 904 -54.26 20.67 -5.70
N VAL A 905 -53.95 19.83 -4.66
CA VAL A 905 -54.02 18.35 -4.79
C VAL A 905 -55.46 17.92 -5.12
N GLN A 906 -56.45 18.44 -4.42
CA GLN A 906 -57.85 18.08 -4.64
C GLN A 906 -58.31 18.50 -6.04
N GLN A 907 -57.94 19.68 -6.50
CA GLN A 907 -58.26 20.15 -7.86
C GLN A 907 -57.55 19.25 -8.92
N ARG A 908 -56.31 18.92 -8.70
CA ARG A 908 -55.51 18.08 -9.64
C ARG A 908 -56.06 16.65 -9.79
N THR A 909 -56.56 16.11 -8.68
CA THR A 909 -57.14 14.75 -8.61
C THR A 909 -58.61 14.69 -8.89
N GLN A 910 -59.27 15.84 -9.14
CA GLN A 910 -60.71 15.99 -9.33
C GLN A 910 -61.50 15.40 -8.15
N SER A 911 -60.91 15.44 -6.96
CA SER A 911 -61.62 15.08 -5.73
C SER A 911 -62.48 16.23 -5.21
N ALA A 912 -63.42 15.92 -4.31
CA ALA A 912 -64.27 16.94 -3.70
C ALA A 912 -63.44 17.99 -2.96
N GLN A 913 -63.64 19.28 -3.28
CA GLN A 913 -62.96 20.39 -2.66
C GLN A 913 -63.42 20.52 -1.21
N ASP A 914 -62.43 20.69 -0.30
CA ASP A 914 -62.69 21.01 1.12
C ASP A 914 -63.14 22.48 1.21
N GLN A 915 -64.46 22.67 1.20
CA GLN A 915 -65.05 23.98 1.16
C GLN A 915 -64.74 24.81 2.40
N ALA A 916 -64.60 24.17 3.56
CA ALA A 916 -64.30 24.88 4.80
C ALA A 916 -62.86 25.48 4.78
N VAL A 917 -61.89 24.71 4.28
CA VAL A 917 -60.51 25.21 4.11
C VAL A 917 -60.46 26.27 3.03
N TYR A 918 -61.14 26.10 1.92
CA TYR A 918 -61.22 27.07 0.82
C TYR A 918 -61.78 28.43 1.29
N ASP A 919 -62.95 28.42 1.95
CA ASP A 919 -63.61 29.62 2.41
C ASP A 919 -62.74 30.41 3.42
N LYS A 920 -62.11 29.71 4.38
CA LYS A 920 -61.17 30.33 5.34
C LYS A 920 -59.92 30.92 4.67
N LEU A 921 -59.34 30.22 3.70
CA LEU A 921 -58.16 30.67 2.99
C LEU A 921 -58.46 31.90 2.13
N ILE A 922 -59.56 31.92 1.39
CA ILE A 922 -59.99 33.05 0.56
C ILE A 922 -60.41 34.25 1.40
N ALA A 923 -61.00 34.02 2.58
CA ALA A 923 -61.31 35.11 3.53
C ALA A 923 -60.04 35.79 4.07
N ALA A 924 -58.95 35.05 4.24
CA ALA A 924 -57.63 35.58 4.68
C ALA A 924 -56.87 36.33 3.53
N ASP A 925 -56.95 35.78 2.29
CA ASP A 925 -56.31 36.39 1.10
C ASP A 925 -57.09 35.95 -0.17
N PRO A 926 -57.86 36.88 -0.79
CA PRO A 926 -58.62 36.55 -2.00
C PRO A 926 -57.77 36.14 -3.21
N GLU A 927 -56.47 36.52 -3.25
CA GLU A 927 -55.58 36.13 -4.33
C GLU A 927 -55.20 34.62 -4.30
N GLU A 928 -55.44 33.98 -3.21
CA GLU A 928 -55.16 32.56 -3.07
C GLU A 928 -55.92 31.65 -4.06
N ALA A 929 -57.11 32.09 -4.51
CA ALA A 929 -57.86 31.41 -5.54
C ALA A 929 -57.07 31.28 -6.88
N VAL A 930 -56.32 32.32 -7.24
CA VAL A 930 -55.45 32.31 -8.42
C VAL A 930 -54.26 31.41 -8.17
N LYS A 931 -53.61 31.53 -7.01
CA LYS A 931 -52.44 30.76 -6.64
C LYS A 931 -52.71 29.23 -6.55
N ILE A 932 -53.88 28.82 -6.10
CA ILE A 932 -54.35 27.44 -6.11
C ILE A 932 -54.35 26.86 -7.55
N ASN A 933 -54.92 27.65 -8.49
CA ASN A 933 -55.02 27.24 -9.90
C ASN A 933 -53.63 27.17 -10.54
N GLU A 934 -52.69 28.09 -10.19
CA GLU A 934 -51.33 28.04 -10.66
C GLU A 934 -50.59 26.78 -10.19
N VAL A 935 -50.71 26.41 -8.91
CA VAL A 935 -50.14 25.16 -8.37
C VAL A 935 -50.79 23.93 -9.01
N ALA A 936 -52.09 23.90 -9.14
CA ALA A 936 -52.80 22.78 -9.77
C ALA A 936 -52.48 22.64 -11.27
N GLY A 937 -52.17 23.72 -11.98
CA GLY A 937 -51.79 23.71 -13.41
C GLY A 937 -50.30 23.49 -13.68
N MET A 938 -49.48 23.38 -12.67
CA MET A 938 -48.03 23.30 -12.78
C MET A 938 -47.59 22.04 -13.60
N PRO A 939 -46.66 22.14 -14.55
CA PRO A 939 -46.13 20.96 -15.25
C PRO A 939 -45.27 20.10 -14.29
N LEU A 940 -45.37 18.77 -14.37
CA LEU A 940 -44.72 17.79 -13.48
C LEU A 940 -44.05 16.65 -14.27
#